data_dbc8b34888ed16ffcb6e306145b97e16
#
_entry.id   dbc8b34888ed16ffcb6e306145b97e16
#
_cell.length_a   1.000
_cell.length_b   1.000
_cell.length_c   1.000
_cell.angle_alpha   90.00
_cell.angle_beta   90.00
_cell.angle_gamma   90.00
#
_symmetry.space_group_name_H-M   'P 1'
#
loop_
_entity.id
_entity.type
_entity.pdbx_description
1 polymer ?
#
loop_
_entity_poly.entity_id
_entity_poly.type
_entity_poly.pdbx_seq_one_letter_code
_entity_poly.pdbx_strand_id
1 'polypeptide(L)'
;MNYKIPLALAICSSLVCAPTFAEPTAEWRAIAFGQSTDLNFSSNVLAGKIGVNDVTIAGKKLTAETIADLSKPITLESRGGKIANSHDGLTFFYTTLPVGKNFTLQATVTVDQFGPENGAKPAAQEGAGLLVRDVIGPARQQPLQEGYEEFPAASNMVMNAIMTQDKKDNFRVKMQAISREGVTQPWGNAGAAIVKTSYREEVDLRKTPAFRLKLERTDNGFVSSWAPAGSEQWVSQHIPRANLIAVQDKAFYYVGFFASRNAKITVTDASLTTSEAHTVASAPWQPPVLPVVVQIASPAQSGSEKYQLQARANYDGSFSVRENEVVIGNDKPVKAGEMYTLPTRLKQNTTFALTFTPKAGGEAVVQQIKVEKVDPVALTLHVAPQGMAEGSGTAAAPLDIATAIRLLPPGGKIVLQAGDYPYTEIPLTASGLLKQRKTLEAEGKVVIHGLLLDASYWRIKGIEVTEKSLRIQGSHNLIEKVVAWRNDDTGIQISSPEKIGRALWASDNRVVDSESWGNEDAGKINADGFAVKMRVGEGNRLIRCYAHDNIDDGFDLFNKIEDGANGVVVIENSIARNNTSNGFKLGGEGQPVAHQIRNSKAVGNHLDGFTDNFNPGRLLVENNIAADNQRFNFIFRPSPYGDASTQGVFRGNKSVRSAPGRYDDAVIGNIDNTNYFIRQGKSVNSEGKELESAAVEAALK
;
A
#
# COMPACT_ATOMS: atom_id res chain seq x y z
N MET A 1 -83.24 32.41 47.22
CA MET A 1 -83.57 31.36 46.28
C MET A 1 -82.69 31.57 45.06
N ASN A 2 -81.62 30.79 44.95
CA ASN A 2 -80.58 30.92 43.89
C ASN A 2 -80.86 29.88 42.84
N TYR A 3 -81.11 30.29 41.60
CA TYR A 3 -81.15 29.41 40.46
C TYR A 3 -79.79 29.50 39.74
N LYS A 4 -79.10 28.36 39.63
CA LYS A 4 -77.89 28.19 38.79
C LYS A 4 -78.34 27.73 37.41
N ILE A 5 -77.89 28.43 36.38
CA ILE A 5 -77.96 28.04 34.96
C ILE A 5 -76.65 27.41 34.58
N PRO A 6 -76.57 26.22 33.97
CA PRO A 6 -75.33 25.67 33.47
C PRO A 6 -75.00 26.22 32.09
N LEU A 7 -73.78 26.73 31.94
CA LEU A 7 -73.22 27.20 30.67
C LEU A 7 -72.62 26.00 29.94
N ALA A 8 -73.16 25.59 28.81
CA ALA A 8 -72.60 24.59 27.95
C ALA A 8 -71.50 25.21 27.08
N LEU A 9 -70.26 24.79 27.27
CA LEU A 9 -69.09 25.17 26.47
C LEU A 9 -69.02 24.28 25.24
N ALA A 10 -69.29 24.78 24.05
CA ALA A 10 -69.06 24.12 22.77
C ALA A 10 -67.62 24.29 22.42
N ILE A 11 -66.87 23.17 22.46
CA ILE A 11 -65.49 23.12 21.97
C ILE A 11 -65.53 22.91 20.44
N CYS A 12 -65.34 23.98 19.67
CA CYS A 12 -64.95 23.87 18.23
C CYS A 12 -63.53 23.43 18.13
N SER A 13 -63.25 22.15 17.80
CA SER A 13 -61.97 21.66 17.37
C SER A 13 -61.74 22.16 15.96
N SER A 14 -60.98 23.25 15.81
CA SER A 14 -60.38 23.65 14.54
C SER A 14 -59.25 22.70 14.25
N LEU A 15 -59.39 21.79 13.27
CA LEU A 15 -58.27 21.10 12.63
C LEU A 15 -57.37 22.15 11.96
N VAL A 16 -56.26 22.47 12.58
CA VAL A 16 -55.16 23.17 11.92
C VAL A 16 -54.50 22.15 11.02
N CYS A 17 -54.83 22.14 9.72
CA CYS A 17 -53.98 21.52 8.71
C CYS A 17 -52.66 22.28 8.72
N ALA A 18 -51.62 21.67 9.31
CA ALA A 18 -50.26 22.14 9.10
C ALA A 18 -49.96 22.04 7.58
N PRO A 19 -49.41 23.09 6.97
CA PRO A 19 -48.99 22.99 5.59
C PRO A 19 -47.90 21.90 5.52
N THR A 20 -48.16 20.82 4.80
CA THR A 20 -47.11 19.88 4.36
C THR A 20 -46.22 20.66 3.42
N PHE A 21 -45.11 21.18 3.93
CA PHE A 21 -44.03 21.61 3.06
C PHE A 21 -43.58 20.38 2.32
N ALA A 22 -43.72 20.35 1.00
CA ALA A 22 -43.10 19.36 0.16
C ALA A 22 -41.60 19.38 0.49
N GLU A 23 -41.01 18.22 0.83
CA GLU A 23 -39.60 18.15 1.02
C GLU A 23 -38.92 18.69 -0.26
N PRO A 24 -37.88 19.54 -0.15
CA PRO A 24 -37.21 20.06 -1.31
C PRO A 24 -36.70 18.88 -2.14
N THR A 25 -37.02 18.91 -3.43
CA THR A 25 -36.51 17.88 -4.37
C THR A 25 -34.99 17.80 -4.26
N ALA A 26 -34.47 16.59 -4.07
CA ALA A 26 -33.02 16.38 -3.93
C ALA A 26 -32.28 16.94 -5.15
N GLU A 27 -31.27 17.79 -4.91
CA GLU A 27 -30.41 18.33 -5.95
C GLU A 27 -29.37 17.31 -6.36
N TRP A 28 -29.31 16.96 -7.63
CA TRP A 28 -28.36 16.00 -8.18
C TRP A 28 -27.27 16.69 -8.97
N ARG A 29 -26.04 16.28 -8.78
CA ARG A 29 -24.84 16.85 -9.38
C ARG A 29 -23.92 15.75 -9.89
N ALA A 30 -23.03 16.09 -10.83
CA ALA A 30 -22.04 15.17 -11.39
C ALA A 30 -20.64 15.63 -11.04
N ILE A 31 -19.78 14.68 -10.66
CA ILE A 31 -18.36 14.93 -10.40
C ILE A 31 -17.53 13.72 -10.85
N ALA A 32 -16.31 13.97 -11.33
CA ALA A 32 -15.25 12.99 -11.38
C ALA A 32 -14.17 13.38 -10.36
N PHE A 33 -13.76 12.45 -9.53
CA PHE A 33 -12.83 12.72 -8.43
C PHE A 33 -11.85 11.57 -8.21
N GLY A 34 -10.82 11.84 -7.44
CA GLY A 34 -9.78 10.88 -7.09
C GLY A 34 -8.90 10.51 -8.28
N GLN A 35 -8.20 9.41 -8.21
CA GLN A 35 -7.24 8.98 -9.21
C GLN A 35 -7.87 8.89 -10.60
N SER A 36 -7.34 9.65 -11.58
CA SER A 36 -7.91 9.74 -12.93
C SER A 36 -7.59 8.55 -13.80
N THR A 37 -6.42 7.97 -13.61
CA THR A 37 -5.95 6.79 -14.34
C THR A 37 -5.02 5.97 -13.45
N ASP A 38 -4.79 4.72 -13.79
CA ASP A 38 -3.81 3.87 -13.17
C ASP A 38 -2.81 3.44 -14.24
N LEU A 39 -1.58 3.91 -14.16
CA LEU A 39 -0.57 3.68 -15.20
C LEU A 39 -0.15 2.24 -15.31
N ASN A 40 -0.14 1.48 -14.23
CA ASN A 40 0.13 0.04 -14.28
C ASN A 40 -0.90 -0.71 -15.12
N PHE A 41 -2.07 -0.07 -15.32
CA PHE A 41 -3.18 -0.59 -16.13
C PHE A 41 -3.55 0.30 -17.30
N SER A 42 -2.75 1.31 -17.64
CA SER A 42 -3.04 2.28 -18.71
C SER A 42 -3.19 1.62 -20.08
N SER A 43 -2.53 0.48 -20.32
CA SER A 43 -2.74 -0.35 -21.49
C SER A 43 -4.18 -0.87 -21.63
N ASN A 44 -4.93 -0.90 -20.54
CA ASN A 44 -6.33 -1.34 -20.51
C ASN A 44 -7.32 -0.19 -20.79
N VAL A 45 -6.85 1.05 -20.88
CA VAL A 45 -7.67 2.21 -21.24
C VAL A 45 -7.27 2.67 -22.64
N LEU A 46 -8.23 2.77 -23.56
CA LEU A 46 -7.96 3.18 -24.94
C LEU A 46 -7.33 4.57 -25.00
N ALA A 47 -6.28 4.70 -25.81
CA ALA A 47 -5.70 5.99 -26.15
C ALA A 47 -6.79 6.95 -26.66
N GLY A 48 -6.81 8.19 -26.16
CA GLY A 48 -7.85 9.19 -26.47
C GLY A 48 -9.16 9.01 -25.72
N LYS A 49 -9.32 7.94 -24.93
CA LYS A 49 -10.45 7.75 -24.00
C LYS A 49 -10.10 8.02 -22.55
N ILE A 50 -8.82 8.03 -22.21
CA ILE A 50 -8.35 8.40 -20.86
C ILE A 50 -8.87 9.80 -20.54
N GLY A 51 -9.50 9.94 -19.36
CA GLY A 51 -10.07 11.21 -18.91
C GLY A 51 -11.51 11.48 -19.38
N VAL A 52 -12.10 10.62 -20.20
CA VAL A 52 -13.55 10.69 -20.43
C VAL A 52 -14.24 10.24 -19.14
N ASN A 53 -14.92 11.18 -18.50
CA ASN A 53 -15.62 10.95 -17.23
C ASN A 53 -16.90 11.80 -17.27
N ASP A 54 -17.91 11.29 -17.95
CA ASP A 54 -19.09 12.03 -18.32
C ASP A 54 -20.33 11.47 -17.63
N VAL A 55 -21.15 12.38 -17.14
CA VAL A 55 -22.55 12.12 -16.82
C VAL A 55 -23.40 12.93 -17.77
N THR A 56 -24.31 12.28 -18.47
CA THR A 56 -25.21 12.93 -19.46
C THR A 56 -26.66 12.61 -19.17
N ILE A 57 -27.53 13.63 -19.35
CA ILE A 57 -29.00 13.48 -19.33
C ILE A 57 -29.53 14.03 -20.64
N ALA A 58 -30.32 13.23 -21.35
CA ALA A 58 -30.86 13.58 -22.67
C ALA A 58 -29.80 14.14 -23.64
N GLY A 59 -28.59 13.54 -23.63
CA GLY A 59 -27.47 13.95 -24.49
C GLY A 59 -26.73 15.20 -24.03
N LYS A 60 -27.13 15.85 -22.92
CA LYS A 60 -26.44 17.02 -22.37
C LYS A 60 -25.52 16.61 -21.22
N LYS A 61 -24.23 16.95 -21.34
CA LYS A 61 -23.23 16.73 -20.30
C LYS A 61 -23.54 17.59 -19.06
N LEU A 62 -23.46 16.96 -17.89
CA LEU A 62 -23.61 17.63 -16.61
C LEU A 62 -22.24 18.05 -16.06
N THR A 63 -22.26 19.05 -15.18
CA THR A 63 -21.09 19.53 -14.41
C THR A 63 -21.40 19.51 -12.92
N ALA A 64 -20.42 19.79 -12.08
CA ALA A 64 -20.62 19.91 -10.64
C ALA A 64 -21.58 21.06 -10.25
N GLU A 65 -21.79 22.03 -11.13
CA GLU A 65 -22.70 23.17 -10.94
C GLU A 65 -24.11 22.90 -11.52
N THR A 66 -24.24 21.91 -12.38
CA THR A 66 -25.54 21.59 -13.04
C THR A 66 -26.41 20.82 -12.05
N ILE A 67 -27.57 21.35 -11.74
CA ILE A 67 -28.61 20.66 -10.97
C ILE A 67 -29.50 19.89 -11.92
N ALA A 68 -29.74 18.62 -11.60
CA ALA A 68 -30.60 17.72 -12.34
C ALA A 68 -31.59 16.99 -11.45
N ASP A 69 -32.48 16.23 -12.05
CA ASP A 69 -33.40 15.32 -11.40
C ASP A 69 -33.32 13.89 -11.93
N LEU A 70 -34.05 12.97 -11.36
CA LEU A 70 -34.04 11.56 -11.73
C LEU A 70 -35.09 11.17 -12.80
N SER A 71 -35.81 12.15 -13.35
CA SER A 71 -36.98 11.90 -14.21
C SER A 71 -36.63 11.37 -15.60
N LYS A 72 -35.37 11.47 -16.02
CA LYS A 72 -34.89 11.08 -17.35
C LYS A 72 -33.76 10.06 -17.25
N PRO A 73 -33.57 9.24 -18.29
CA PRO A 73 -32.41 8.35 -18.34
C PRO A 73 -31.08 9.09 -18.19
N ILE A 74 -30.20 8.53 -17.36
CA ILE A 74 -28.90 9.10 -17.02
C ILE A 74 -27.82 8.15 -17.52
N THR A 75 -26.87 8.65 -18.30
CA THR A 75 -25.71 7.86 -18.74
C THR A 75 -24.47 8.29 -17.98
N LEU A 76 -23.76 7.34 -17.38
CA LEU A 76 -22.46 7.56 -16.75
C LEU A 76 -21.38 6.82 -17.55
N GLU A 77 -20.31 7.52 -17.88
CA GLU A 77 -19.12 6.92 -18.54
C GLU A 77 -17.86 7.30 -17.76
N SER A 78 -17.01 6.32 -17.50
CA SER A 78 -15.71 6.52 -16.85
C SER A 78 -14.62 5.76 -17.61
N ARG A 79 -13.55 6.47 -18.00
CA ARG A 79 -12.39 5.93 -18.71
C ARG A 79 -11.12 6.28 -17.93
N GLY A 80 -10.93 5.63 -16.84
CA GLY A 80 -9.84 5.84 -15.89
C GLY A 80 -10.31 5.66 -14.47
N GLY A 81 -9.39 5.84 -13.54
CA GLY A 81 -9.66 5.60 -12.14
C GLY A 81 -9.68 4.11 -11.77
N LYS A 82 -10.10 3.84 -10.58
CA LYS A 82 -10.25 2.48 -10.05
C LYS A 82 -11.08 2.45 -8.77
N ILE A 83 -11.53 1.25 -8.40
CA ILE A 83 -11.99 0.93 -7.05
C ILE A 83 -10.96 -0.01 -6.46
N ALA A 84 -10.24 0.44 -5.44
CA ALA A 84 -9.26 -0.36 -4.71
C ALA A 84 -9.74 -0.61 -3.28
N ASN A 85 -9.00 -1.43 -2.53
CA ASN A 85 -9.36 -1.74 -1.15
C ASN A 85 -9.42 -0.48 -0.27
N SER A 86 -8.51 0.46 -0.49
CA SER A 86 -8.29 1.62 0.38
C SER A 86 -8.74 2.95 -0.21
N HIS A 87 -8.89 3.05 -1.54
CA HIS A 87 -9.10 4.32 -2.22
C HIS A 87 -9.81 4.15 -3.56
N ASP A 88 -10.27 5.28 -4.13
CA ASP A 88 -11.08 5.32 -5.33
C ASP A 88 -10.65 6.42 -6.30
N GLY A 89 -11.03 6.21 -7.57
CA GLY A 89 -11.18 7.22 -8.60
C GLY A 89 -12.44 6.92 -9.41
N LEU A 90 -13.45 7.81 -9.35
CA LEU A 90 -14.80 7.54 -9.84
C LEU A 90 -15.37 8.70 -10.64
N THR A 91 -16.31 8.37 -11.54
CA THR A 91 -17.36 9.29 -12.02
C THR A 91 -18.61 9.06 -11.18
N PHE A 92 -19.17 10.11 -10.58
CA PHE A 92 -20.24 10.02 -9.60
C PHE A 92 -21.37 11.02 -9.91
N PHE A 93 -22.58 10.53 -9.98
CA PHE A 93 -23.81 11.32 -10.06
C PHE A 93 -24.55 11.16 -8.74
N TYR A 94 -24.67 12.23 -7.96
CA TYR A 94 -24.98 12.14 -6.54
C TYR A 94 -25.87 13.26 -6.05
N THR A 95 -26.49 13.01 -4.91
CA THR A 95 -27.08 14.03 -4.04
C THR A 95 -26.50 13.97 -2.64
N THR A 96 -26.65 15.04 -1.88
CA THR A 96 -26.17 15.18 -0.50
C THR A 96 -27.36 15.02 0.46
N LEU A 97 -27.20 14.19 1.48
CA LEU A 97 -28.20 13.98 2.53
C LEU A 97 -27.61 14.25 3.91
N PRO A 98 -28.39 14.85 4.85
CA PRO A 98 -27.95 14.96 6.24
C PRO A 98 -27.78 13.58 6.89
N VAL A 99 -26.82 13.45 7.80
CA VAL A 99 -26.57 12.19 8.54
C VAL A 99 -27.81 11.73 9.33
N GLY A 100 -28.67 12.65 9.74
CA GLY A 100 -29.95 12.36 10.40
C GLY A 100 -31.05 11.78 9.51
N LYS A 101 -30.81 11.53 8.24
CA LYS A 101 -31.77 10.89 7.33
C LYS A 101 -31.32 9.47 6.95
N ASN A 102 -32.26 8.55 6.96
CA ASN A 102 -32.15 7.27 6.24
C ASN A 102 -32.59 7.47 4.79
N PHE A 103 -32.24 6.53 3.90
CA PHE A 103 -32.64 6.61 2.50
C PHE A 103 -32.92 5.24 1.89
N THR A 104 -33.68 5.23 0.82
CA THR A 104 -33.78 4.14 -0.15
C THR A 104 -33.54 4.71 -1.53
N LEU A 105 -32.42 4.32 -2.15
CA LEU A 105 -32.09 4.61 -3.55
C LEU A 105 -32.28 3.33 -4.36
N GLN A 106 -33.09 3.39 -5.41
CA GLN A 106 -33.24 2.27 -6.34
C GLN A 106 -33.28 2.74 -7.79
N ALA A 107 -32.87 1.88 -8.71
CA ALA A 107 -32.92 2.14 -10.14
C ALA A 107 -32.79 0.84 -10.95
N THR A 108 -33.13 0.93 -12.24
CA THR A 108 -32.69 -0.02 -13.25
C THR A 108 -31.38 0.47 -13.85
N VAL A 109 -30.34 -0.35 -13.79
CA VAL A 109 -29.00 -0.05 -14.34
C VAL A 109 -28.71 -1.01 -15.48
N THR A 110 -28.55 -0.46 -16.69
CA THR A 110 -28.12 -1.21 -17.88
C THR A 110 -26.64 -0.99 -18.07
N VAL A 111 -25.89 -2.08 -18.25
CA VAL A 111 -24.46 -2.02 -18.57
C VAL A 111 -24.32 -1.90 -20.07
N ASP A 112 -23.92 -0.72 -20.55
CA ASP A 112 -23.72 -0.44 -21.97
C ASP A 112 -22.35 -0.93 -22.45
N GLN A 113 -21.32 -0.83 -21.55
CA GLN A 113 -19.97 -1.30 -21.83
C GLN A 113 -19.19 -1.48 -20.52
N PHE A 114 -18.48 -2.61 -20.39
CA PHE A 114 -17.50 -2.85 -19.35
C PHE A 114 -16.20 -3.37 -19.94
N GLY A 115 -15.11 -3.05 -19.24
CA GLY A 115 -13.77 -3.51 -19.57
C GLY A 115 -13.15 -2.82 -20.80
N PRO A 116 -11.90 -3.18 -21.12
CA PRO A 116 -11.17 -2.61 -22.25
C PRO A 116 -11.81 -2.95 -23.60
N GLU A 117 -11.75 -2.01 -24.55
CA GLU A 117 -12.26 -2.19 -25.91
C GLU A 117 -11.17 -2.61 -26.91
N ASN A 118 -9.92 -2.72 -26.47
CA ASN A 118 -8.75 -3.04 -27.30
C ASN A 118 -8.34 -4.52 -27.27
N GLY A 119 -9.18 -5.40 -26.68
CA GLY A 119 -8.88 -6.83 -26.54
C GLY A 119 -8.11 -7.20 -25.28
N ALA A 120 -7.64 -6.23 -24.51
CA ALA A 120 -7.08 -6.50 -23.19
C ALA A 120 -8.16 -7.04 -22.24
N LYS A 121 -7.75 -7.73 -21.20
CA LYS A 121 -8.67 -8.30 -20.20
C LYS A 121 -8.94 -7.30 -19.08
N PRO A 122 -10.13 -7.31 -18.48
CA PRO A 122 -10.46 -6.43 -17.35
C PRO A 122 -9.64 -6.77 -16.11
N ALA A 123 -9.51 -5.82 -15.21
CA ALA A 123 -8.71 -5.88 -13.99
C ALA A 123 -9.59 -5.92 -12.74
N ALA A 124 -10.73 -6.48 -12.67
CA ALA A 124 -11.61 -6.54 -11.47
C ALA A 124 -11.80 -5.19 -10.73
N GLN A 125 -11.59 -4.08 -11.45
CA GLN A 125 -11.68 -2.70 -10.93
C GLN A 125 -12.60 -1.83 -11.78
N GLU A 126 -13.05 -2.34 -12.91
CA GLU A 126 -14.16 -1.79 -13.66
C GLU A 126 -15.42 -2.07 -12.87
N GLY A 127 -16.15 -1.02 -12.54
CA GLY A 127 -17.34 -1.16 -11.71
C GLY A 127 -18.34 -0.06 -11.92
N ALA A 128 -19.60 -0.37 -11.66
CA ALA A 128 -20.69 0.61 -11.68
C ALA A 128 -21.83 0.17 -10.77
N GLY A 129 -22.70 1.09 -10.38
CA GLY A 129 -23.86 0.77 -9.55
C GLY A 129 -24.25 1.91 -8.63
N LEU A 130 -24.71 1.56 -7.42
CA LEU A 130 -25.10 2.48 -6.37
C LEU A 130 -24.02 2.63 -5.31
N LEU A 131 -23.82 3.85 -4.82
CA LEU A 131 -22.79 4.17 -3.84
C LEU A 131 -23.33 5.16 -2.81
N VAL A 132 -23.01 4.94 -1.55
CA VAL A 132 -23.05 5.94 -0.49
C VAL A 132 -21.68 6.08 0.15
N ARG A 133 -21.24 7.31 0.44
CA ARG A 133 -19.95 7.61 1.05
C ARG A 133 -19.98 8.85 1.94
N ASP A 134 -19.07 8.91 2.90
CA ASP A 134 -19.02 10.01 3.88
C ASP A 134 -18.35 11.27 3.37
N VAL A 135 -17.46 11.18 2.37
CA VAL A 135 -16.82 12.34 1.72
C VAL A 135 -16.66 12.11 0.23
N ILE A 136 -16.60 13.21 -0.53
CA ILE A 136 -16.20 13.21 -1.95
C ILE A 136 -14.73 13.64 -2.03
N GLY A 137 -13.95 13.01 -2.92
CA GLY A 137 -12.61 13.47 -3.23
C GLY A 137 -12.62 14.80 -3.99
N PRO A 138 -11.47 15.48 -4.12
CA PRO A 138 -11.37 16.68 -4.94
C PRO A 138 -11.68 16.36 -6.39
N ALA A 139 -12.36 17.29 -7.05
CA ALA A 139 -12.64 17.20 -8.47
C ALA A 139 -11.36 17.04 -9.28
N ARG A 140 -11.38 16.13 -10.25
CA ARG A 140 -10.29 16.00 -11.22
C ARG A 140 -10.10 17.28 -12.00
N GLN A 141 -8.86 17.64 -12.27
CA GLN A 141 -8.55 18.82 -13.10
C GLN A 141 -9.08 18.64 -14.53
N GLN A 142 -9.48 19.74 -15.14
CA GLN A 142 -9.93 19.76 -16.51
C GLN A 142 -9.26 20.92 -17.27
N PRO A 143 -8.63 20.69 -18.43
CA PRO A 143 -8.41 19.38 -19.04
C PRO A 143 -7.39 18.55 -18.26
N LEU A 144 -7.52 17.23 -18.32
CA LEU A 144 -6.53 16.33 -17.74
C LEU A 144 -5.19 16.52 -18.42
N GLN A 145 -4.13 16.70 -17.63
CA GLN A 145 -2.78 16.64 -18.15
C GLN A 145 -2.44 15.18 -18.43
N GLU A 146 -2.11 14.86 -19.67
CA GLU A 146 -1.73 13.50 -20.07
C GLU A 146 -0.53 13.01 -19.22
N GLY A 147 -0.60 11.79 -18.74
CA GLY A 147 0.43 11.18 -17.89
C GLY A 147 0.40 11.63 -16.42
N TYR A 148 -0.35 12.67 -16.07
CA TYR A 148 -0.51 13.11 -14.69
C TYR A 148 -1.73 12.42 -14.07
N GLU A 149 -1.54 11.79 -12.93
CA GLU A 149 -2.60 11.18 -12.13
C GLU A 149 -2.83 11.99 -10.86
N GLU A 150 -4.08 12.29 -10.56
CA GLU A 150 -4.43 12.94 -9.30
C GLU A 150 -4.36 11.97 -8.12
N PHE A 151 -4.31 12.54 -6.92
CA PHE A 151 -4.39 11.75 -5.69
C PHE A 151 -5.66 10.92 -5.64
N PRO A 152 -5.56 9.65 -5.21
CA PRO A 152 -6.73 8.84 -4.94
C PRO A 152 -7.57 9.44 -3.81
N ALA A 153 -8.87 9.24 -3.84
CA ALA A 153 -9.78 9.62 -2.78
C ALA A 153 -10.05 8.42 -1.87
N ALA A 154 -10.12 8.64 -0.57
CA ALA A 154 -10.44 7.62 0.41
C ALA A 154 -11.66 8.00 1.24
N SER A 155 -12.59 7.08 1.43
CA SER A 155 -13.82 7.30 2.19
C SER A 155 -14.32 6.02 2.86
N ASN A 156 -15.10 6.17 3.92
CA ASN A 156 -16.00 5.11 4.33
C ASN A 156 -17.17 5.06 3.34
N MET A 157 -17.60 3.87 2.98
CA MET A 157 -18.61 3.71 1.92
C MET A 157 -19.36 2.40 1.99
N VAL A 158 -20.51 2.36 1.34
CA VAL A 158 -21.21 1.12 0.98
C VAL A 158 -21.59 1.19 -0.49
N MET A 159 -21.28 0.13 -1.22
CA MET A 159 -21.61 -0.04 -2.64
C MET A 159 -22.57 -1.21 -2.85
N ASN A 160 -23.49 -1.03 -3.78
CA ASN A 160 -24.16 -2.11 -4.50
C ASN A 160 -23.62 -2.09 -5.92
N ALA A 161 -22.64 -2.98 -6.20
CA ALA A 161 -21.77 -2.87 -7.35
C ALA A 161 -21.90 -4.05 -8.32
N ILE A 162 -21.87 -3.73 -9.59
CA ILE A 162 -21.60 -4.63 -10.71
C ILE A 162 -20.12 -4.50 -11.00
N MET A 163 -19.34 -5.58 -10.89
CA MET A 163 -17.88 -5.55 -11.03
C MET A 163 -17.41 -6.57 -12.06
N THR A 164 -16.44 -6.20 -12.89
CA THR A 164 -15.72 -7.16 -13.74
C THR A 164 -14.94 -8.16 -12.90
N GLN A 165 -14.46 -9.21 -13.53
CA GLN A 165 -13.60 -10.22 -12.91
C GLN A 165 -12.21 -10.18 -13.53
N ASP A 166 -11.18 -10.30 -12.68
CA ASP A 166 -9.78 -10.27 -13.10
C ASP A 166 -9.48 -11.30 -14.18
N LYS A 167 -8.92 -10.83 -15.30
CA LYS A 167 -8.47 -11.65 -16.43
C LYS A 167 -9.55 -12.52 -17.10
N LYS A 168 -10.84 -12.27 -16.81
CA LYS A 168 -11.97 -12.88 -17.51
C LYS A 168 -12.31 -12.09 -18.78
N ASP A 169 -13.46 -12.34 -19.37
CA ASP A 169 -13.98 -11.51 -20.46
C ASP A 169 -14.79 -10.30 -19.93
N ASN A 170 -15.07 -9.32 -20.79
CA ASN A 170 -15.82 -8.11 -20.42
C ASN A 170 -17.30 -8.36 -20.09
N PHE A 171 -17.81 -9.57 -20.28
CA PHE A 171 -19.21 -9.91 -20.09
C PHE A 171 -19.48 -10.64 -18.79
N ARG A 172 -18.45 -11.16 -18.14
CA ARG A 172 -18.56 -11.85 -16.86
C ARG A 172 -18.40 -10.92 -15.70
N VAL A 173 -19.49 -10.67 -15.00
CA VAL A 173 -19.51 -9.75 -13.85
C VAL A 173 -19.92 -10.46 -12.57
N LYS A 174 -19.53 -9.90 -11.45
CA LYS A 174 -20.00 -10.27 -10.12
C LYS A 174 -20.86 -9.16 -9.55
N MET A 175 -21.99 -9.55 -8.97
CA MET A 175 -22.81 -8.67 -8.17
C MET A 175 -22.28 -8.66 -6.75
N GLN A 176 -21.86 -7.48 -6.25
CA GLN A 176 -21.17 -7.36 -4.97
C GLN A 176 -21.83 -6.30 -4.07
N ALA A 177 -21.88 -6.61 -2.79
CA ALA A 177 -22.08 -5.62 -1.74
C ALA A 177 -20.72 -5.36 -1.08
N ILE A 178 -20.24 -4.14 -1.15
CA ILE A 178 -18.91 -3.76 -0.64
C ILE A 178 -19.08 -2.70 0.42
N SER A 179 -18.41 -2.84 1.56
CA SER A 179 -18.29 -1.78 2.55
C SER A 179 -16.83 -1.52 2.90
N ARG A 180 -16.50 -0.26 3.09
CA ARG A 180 -15.21 0.20 3.61
C ARG A 180 -15.47 1.03 4.86
N GLU A 181 -14.70 0.77 5.90
CA GLU A 181 -14.78 1.51 7.16
C GLU A 181 -13.39 1.70 7.77
N GLY A 182 -13.25 2.65 8.68
CA GLY A 182 -11.98 2.94 9.34
C GLY A 182 -11.14 4.00 8.64
N VAL A 183 -11.65 4.60 7.57
CA VAL A 183 -11.00 5.72 6.90
C VAL A 183 -11.31 7.00 7.67
N THR A 184 -10.28 7.65 8.21
CA THR A 184 -10.41 8.87 9.03
C THR A 184 -9.95 10.13 8.31
N GLN A 185 -9.33 9.97 7.13
CA GLN A 185 -8.84 11.07 6.30
C GLN A 185 -9.11 10.80 4.81
N PRO A 186 -9.43 11.82 4.01
CA PRO A 186 -9.88 11.65 2.62
C PRO A 186 -8.80 11.16 1.64
N TRP A 187 -7.54 11.09 2.03
CA TRP A 187 -6.43 10.74 1.14
C TRP A 187 -5.66 9.51 1.57
N GLY A 188 -5.93 9.02 2.70
CA GLY A 188 -5.22 7.92 3.28
C GLY A 188 -5.42 7.90 4.78
N ASN A 189 -4.91 6.89 5.38
CA ASN A 189 -5.11 6.65 6.79
C ASN A 189 -3.83 6.15 7.42
N ALA A 190 -3.54 6.59 8.63
CA ALA A 190 -2.47 6.01 9.42
C ALA A 190 -2.83 4.62 9.97
N GLY A 191 -4.02 4.13 9.68
CA GLY A 191 -4.52 2.82 10.08
C GLY A 191 -5.14 2.06 8.91
N ALA A 192 -5.47 0.81 9.14
CA ALA A 192 -6.05 -0.06 8.13
C ALA A 192 -7.50 0.34 7.82
N ALA A 193 -7.80 0.57 6.55
CA ALA A 193 -9.17 0.58 6.06
C ALA A 193 -9.66 -0.86 5.87
N ILE A 194 -10.82 -1.18 6.41
CA ILE A 194 -11.40 -2.51 6.29
C ILE A 194 -12.38 -2.51 5.12
N VAL A 195 -12.15 -3.40 4.17
CA VAL A 195 -13.09 -3.67 3.08
C VAL A 195 -13.76 -5.00 3.33
N LYS A 196 -15.09 -5.00 3.39
CA LYS A 196 -15.91 -6.20 3.46
C LYS A 196 -16.63 -6.35 2.14
N THR A 197 -16.45 -7.50 1.49
CA THR A 197 -17.08 -7.81 0.22
C THR A 197 -17.90 -9.07 0.34
N SER A 198 -19.17 -9.00 -0.03
CA SER A 198 -20.04 -10.16 -0.14
C SER A 198 -20.23 -10.48 -1.61
N TYR A 199 -19.71 -11.61 -2.04
CA TYR A 199 -19.89 -12.09 -3.40
C TYR A 199 -21.30 -12.64 -3.58
N ARG A 200 -21.89 -12.28 -4.71
CA ARG A 200 -23.17 -12.77 -5.16
C ARG A 200 -22.98 -13.54 -6.45
N GLU A 201 -24.05 -13.94 -7.08
CA GLU A 201 -24.01 -14.72 -8.30
C GLU A 201 -23.18 -14.06 -9.41
N GLU A 202 -22.43 -14.87 -10.15
CA GLU A 202 -21.76 -14.45 -11.39
C GLU A 202 -22.81 -14.34 -12.49
N VAL A 203 -22.80 -13.23 -13.22
CA VAL A 203 -23.78 -12.96 -14.27
C VAL A 203 -23.07 -12.77 -15.60
N ASP A 204 -23.67 -13.28 -16.68
CA ASP A 204 -23.24 -13.05 -18.06
C ASP A 204 -24.07 -11.90 -18.65
N LEU A 205 -23.44 -10.75 -18.92
CA LEU A 205 -24.06 -9.55 -19.46
C LEU A 205 -24.71 -9.75 -20.83
N ARG A 206 -24.29 -10.76 -21.60
CA ARG A 206 -24.92 -11.11 -22.89
C ARG A 206 -26.34 -11.66 -22.71
N LYS A 207 -26.62 -12.20 -21.53
CA LYS A 207 -27.94 -12.74 -21.16
C LYS A 207 -28.74 -11.78 -20.29
N THR A 208 -28.05 -11.07 -19.42
CA THR A 208 -28.67 -10.15 -18.45
C THR A 208 -27.86 -8.84 -18.42
N PRO A 209 -28.12 -7.91 -19.36
CA PRO A 209 -27.40 -6.64 -19.42
C PRO A 209 -27.94 -5.59 -18.45
N ALA A 210 -29.13 -5.79 -17.86
CA ALA A 210 -29.81 -4.82 -17.02
C ALA A 210 -30.19 -5.43 -15.66
N PHE A 211 -30.04 -4.63 -14.62
CA PHE A 211 -30.25 -5.01 -13.21
C PHE A 211 -31.10 -3.97 -12.51
N ARG A 212 -31.99 -4.44 -11.67
CA ARG A 212 -32.62 -3.60 -10.63
C ARG A 212 -31.70 -3.59 -9.42
N LEU A 213 -31.23 -2.43 -9.04
CA LEU A 213 -30.36 -2.21 -7.88
C LEU A 213 -31.11 -1.40 -6.83
N LYS A 214 -30.92 -1.75 -5.56
CA LYS A 214 -31.45 -1.00 -4.42
C LYS A 214 -30.42 -0.94 -3.31
N LEU A 215 -30.18 0.26 -2.79
CA LEU A 215 -29.32 0.52 -1.64
C LEU A 215 -30.12 1.32 -0.61
N GLU A 216 -30.20 0.78 0.58
CA GLU A 216 -30.99 1.34 1.68
C GLU A 216 -30.09 1.59 2.88
N ARG A 217 -30.23 2.74 3.52
CA ARG A 217 -29.73 3.00 4.87
C ARG A 217 -30.90 2.93 5.83
N THR A 218 -30.77 2.15 6.89
CA THR A 218 -31.71 2.02 8.00
C THR A 218 -31.00 2.33 9.32
N ASP A 219 -31.72 2.41 10.42
CA ASP A 219 -31.12 2.60 11.76
C ASP A 219 -30.17 1.47 12.15
N ASN A 220 -30.31 0.29 11.55
CA ASN A 220 -29.52 -0.91 11.86
C ASN A 220 -28.36 -1.16 10.87
N GLY A 221 -28.15 -0.30 9.89
CA GLY A 221 -27.14 -0.49 8.87
C GLY A 221 -27.64 -0.27 7.45
N PHE A 222 -27.04 -0.99 6.50
CA PHE A 222 -27.40 -0.89 5.09
C PHE A 222 -27.94 -2.21 4.57
N VAL A 223 -28.83 -2.13 3.59
CA VAL A 223 -29.29 -3.27 2.82
C VAL A 223 -28.96 -3.01 1.35
N SER A 224 -28.12 -3.85 0.79
CA SER A 224 -27.75 -3.85 -0.64
C SER A 224 -28.51 -4.98 -1.33
N SER A 225 -29.35 -4.66 -2.33
CA SER A 225 -30.20 -5.63 -3.01
C SER A 225 -30.08 -5.50 -4.52
N TRP A 226 -30.13 -6.63 -5.23
CA TRP A 226 -30.18 -6.65 -6.68
C TRP A 226 -31.14 -7.72 -7.21
N ALA A 227 -31.63 -7.53 -8.42
CA ALA A 227 -32.36 -8.51 -9.21
C ALA A 227 -32.07 -8.30 -10.70
N PRO A 228 -32.14 -9.32 -11.57
CA PRO A 228 -32.21 -9.12 -13.01
C PRO A 228 -33.39 -8.19 -13.36
N ALA A 229 -33.25 -7.35 -14.36
CA ALA A 229 -34.36 -6.54 -14.83
C ALA A 229 -35.54 -7.44 -15.23
N GLY A 230 -36.75 -7.08 -14.81
CA GLY A 230 -37.97 -7.87 -15.01
C GLY A 230 -38.19 -9.01 -13.98
N SER A 231 -37.26 -9.24 -13.05
CA SER A 231 -37.44 -10.19 -11.94
C SER A 231 -37.89 -9.51 -10.68
N GLU A 232 -38.81 -10.12 -9.94
CA GLU A 232 -39.23 -9.69 -8.60
C GLU A 232 -38.44 -10.42 -7.48
N GLN A 233 -37.53 -11.29 -7.83
CA GLN A 233 -36.70 -12.03 -6.86
C GLN A 233 -35.44 -11.26 -6.51
N TRP A 234 -35.45 -10.63 -5.34
CA TRP A 234 -34.31 -9.87 -4.84
C TRP A 234 -33.31 -10.74 -4.10
N VAL A 235 -32.03 -10.56 -4.42
CA VAL A 235 -30.89 -11.04 -3.61
C VAL A 235 -30.41 -9.89 -2.75
N SER A 236 -30.44 -10.05 -1.42
CA SER A 236 -30.12 -8.97 -0.49
C SER A 236 -28.99 -9.33 0.45
N GLN A 237 -28.17 -8.34 0.80
CA GLN A 237 -27.09 -8.43 1.77
C GLN A 237 -27.23 -7.30 2.79
N HIS A 238 -27.30 -7.66 4.06
CA HIS A 238 -27.25 -6.70 5.17
C HIS A 238 -25.80 -6.38 5.55
N ILE A 239 -25.51 -5.09 5.74
CA ILE A 239 -24.23 -4.56 6.20
C ILE A 239 -24.53 -3.78 7.48
N PRO A 240 -24.08 -4.24 8.65
CA PRO A 240 -24.32 -3.55 9.92
C PRO A 240 -23.56 -2.21 9.97
N ARG A 241 -23.90 -1.36 10.98
CA ARG A 241 -23.29 -0.05 11.24
C ARG A 241 -23.75 1.07 10.30
N ALA A 242 -24.95 1.60 10.57
CA ALA A 242 -25.51 2.74 9.85
C ALA A 242 -24.61 4.00 9.89
N ASN A 243 -23.75 4.14 10.90
CA ASN A 243 -22.89 5.30 11.11
C ASN A 243 -21.50 5.19 10.45
N LEU A 244 -21.20 4.13 9.69
CA LEU A 244 -19.90 4.01 9.01
C LEU A 244 -19.64 5.18 8.04
N ILE A 245 -20.69 5.81 7.49
CA ILE A 245 -20.61 6.96 6.59
C ILE A 245 -20.69 8.32 7.31
N ALA A 246 -20.51 8.37 8.63
CA ALA A 246 -20.53 9.59 9.42
C ALA A 246 -19.22 9.78 10.21
N VAL A 247 -18.11 9.29 9.68
CA VAL A 247 -16.81 9.31 10.34
C VAL A 247 -16.03 10.57 9.97
N GLN A 248 -15.82 10.82 8.68
CA GLN A 248 -15.08 11.99 8.19
C GLN A 248 -15.98 13.24 8.18
N ASP A 249 -17.14 13.17 7.54
CA ASP A 249 -18.19 14.21 7.63
C ASP A 249 -19.27 13.76 8.61
N LYS A 250 -19.51 14.56 9.63
CA LYS A 250 -20.51 14.27 10.67
C LYS A 250 -21.87 14.93 10.40
N ALA A 251 -21.93 15.78 9.39
CA ALA A 251 -23.15 16.51 9.04
C ALA A 251 -23.87 15.91 7.83
N PHE A 252 -23.12 15.47 6.84
CA PHE A 252 -23.65 15.03 5.56
C PHE A 252 -22.98 13.75 5.07
N TYR A 253 -23.66 13.07 4.15
CA TYR A 253 -23.15 11.99 3.34
C TYR A 253 -23.66 12.11 1.90
N TYR A 254 -23.04 11.38 0.98
CA TYR A 254 -23.26 11.48 -0.46
C TYR A 254 -23.74 10.15 -1.00
N VAL A 255 -24.90 10.17 -1.69
CA VAL A 255 -25.53 8.95 -2.24
C VAL A 255 -25.86 9.12 -3.70
N GLY A 256 -25.61 8.09 -4.52
CA GLY A 256 -25.88 8.19 -5.94
C GLY A 256 -25.40 6.99 -6.76
N PHE A 257 -25.12 7.26 -8.04
CA PHE A 257 -24.72 6.32 -9.07
C PHE A 257 -23.27 6.55 -9.44
N PHE A 258 -22.50 5.47 -9.63
CA PHE A 258 -21.10 5.60 -9.97
C PHE A 258 -20.70 4.73 -11.17
N ALA A 259 -19.64 5.14 -11.84
CA ALA A 259 -18.88 4.35 -12.80
C ALA A 259 -17.38 4.53 -12.54
N SER A 260 -16.59 3.46 -12.73
CA SER A 260 -15.15 3.46 -12.52
C SER A 260 -14.43 2.71 -13.63
N ARG A 261 -13.30 3.25 -14.06
CA ARG A 261 -12.40 2.69 -15.06
C ARG A 261 -13.09 2.60 -16.44
N ASN A 262 -13.07 1.45 -17.08
CA ASN A 262 -13.72 1.23 -18.39
C ASN A 262 -15.19 0.82 -18.20
N ALA A 263 -16.02 1.72 -17.72
CA ALA A 263 -17.43 1.44 -17.46
C ALA A 263 -18.34 2.51 -18.09
N LYS A 264 -19.39 2.06 -18.76
CA LYS A 264 -20.49 2.89 -19.22
C LYS A 264 -21.82 2.21 -18.88
N ILE A 265 -22.71 2.98 -18.21
CA ILE A 265 -24.02 2.51 -17.80
C ILE A 265 -25.09 3.52 -18.13
N THR A 266 -26.30 3.02 -18.35
CA THR A 266 -27.53 3.84 -18.41
C THR A 266 -28.43 3.49 -17.22
N VAL A 267 -28.86 4.52 -16.49
CA VAL A 267 -29.72 4.43 -15.30
C VAL A 267 -31.11 4.92 -15.69
N THR A 268 -32.13 4.12 -15.41
CA THR A 268 -33.55 4.43 -15.60
C THR A 268 -34.37 4.08 -14.36
N ASP A 269 -35.60 4.51 -14.29
CA ASP A 269 -36.54 4.23 -13.19
C ASP A 269 -35.95 4.53 -11.81
N ALA A 270 -35.14 5.58 -11.75
CA ALA A 270 -34.43 5.96 -10.54
C ALA A 270 -35.37 6.67 -9.56
N SER A 271 -35.30 6.30 -8.30
CA SER A 271 -36.03 6.96 -7.22
C SER A 271 -35.22 7.01 -5.94
N LEU A 272 -35.34 8.10 -5.22
CA LEU A 272 -34.78 8.31 -3.88
C LEU A 272 -35.91 8.71 -2.92
N THR A 273 -36.04 7.97 -1.83
CA THR A 273 -36.93 8.33 -0.72
C THR A 273 -36.10 8.45 0.57
N THR A 274 -36.50 9.30 1.46
CA THR A 274 -35.84 9.54 2.74
C THR A 274 -36.79 9.36 3.92
N SER A 275 -36.25 9.07 5.09
CA SER A 275 -36.99 9.07 6.37
C SER A 275 -36.03 9.54 7.48
N GLU A 276 -36.59 9.89 8.64
CA GLU A 276 -35.77 10.26 9.80
C GLU A 276 -34.95 9.04 10.28
N ALA A 277 -33.68 9.28 10.60
CA ALA A 277 -32.83 8.28 11.23
C ALA A 277 -32.91 8.39 12.75
N HIS A 278 -33.28 7.30 13.41
CA HIS A 278 -33.25 7.17 14.85
C HIS A 278 -31.95 6.48 15.23
N THR A 279 -30.88 7.25 15.36
CA THR A 279 -29.53 6.72 15.53
C THR A 279 -29.38 5.84 16.74
N VAL A 280 -29.17 4.55 16.53
CA VAL A 280 -28.49 3.69 17.52
C VAL A 280 -27.01 4.04 17.49
N ALA A 281 -26.47 4.49 18.62
CA ALA A 281 -25.04 4.75 18.73
C ALA A 281 -24.27 3.46 18.46
N SER A 282 -23.65 3.32 17.30
CA SER A 282 -22.72 2.24 17.03
C SER A 282 -21.40 2.54 17.71
N ALA A 283 -20.75 1.51 18.25
CA ALA A 283 -19.40 1.66 18.80
C ALA A 283 -18.46 2.24 17.72
N PRO A 284 -17.57 3.17 18.08
CA PRO A 284 -16.54 3.66 17.14
C PRO A 284 -15.78 2.50 16.53
N TRP A 285 -15.39 2.64 15.26
CA TRP A 285 -14.49 1.67 14.63
C TRP A 285 -13.19 1.59 15.44
N GLN A 286 -12.73 0.37 15.68
CA GLN A 286 -11.45 0.11 16.31
C GLN A 286 -10.56 -0.65 15.32
N PRO A 287 -9.27 -0.28 15.17
CA PRO A 287 -8.36 -1.05 14.35
C PRO A 287 -8.24 -2.49 14.88
N PRO A 288 -8.04 -3.47 14.00
CA PRO A 288 -7.82 -4.85 14.42
C PRO A 288 -6.62 -4.93 15.37
N VAL A 289 -6.80 -5.59 16.52
CA VAL A 289 -5.70 -5.89 17.44
C VAL A 289 -4.91 -7.06 16.86
N LEU A 290 -3.62 -6.86 16.64
CA LEU A 290 -2.74 -7.93 16.17
C LEU A 290 -2.51 -8.94 17.31
N PRO A 291 -2.32 -10.22 16.98
CA PRO A 291 -1.94 -11.22 17.99
C PRO A 291 -0.57 -10.87 18.60
N VAL A 292 -0.33 -11.33 19.82
CA VAL A 292 0.99 -11.25 20.44
C VAL A 292 1.95 -12.15 19.66
N VAL A 293 3.05 -11.55 19.19
CA VAL A 293 4.12 -12.25 18.47
C VAL A 293 5.40 -12.17 19.30
N VAL A 294 5.98 -13.32 19.59
CA VAL A 294 7.28 -13.45 20.24
C VAL A 294 8.25 -14.09 19.25
N GLN A 295 9.38 -13.45 19.05
CA GLN A 295 10.46 -13.93 18.20
C GLN A 295 11.68 -14.28 19.02
N ILE A 296 12.16 -15.54 18.93
CA ILE A 296 13.40 -15.99 19.54
C ILE A 296 14.52 -15.86 18.50
N ALA A 297 15.57 -15.08 18.84
CA ALA A 297 16.72 -14.84 17.97
C ALA A 297 17.97 -15.63 18.38
N SER A 298 17.89 -16.42 19.46
CA SER A 298 18.99 -17.23 19.97
C SER A 298 19.26 -18.46 19.10
N PRO A 299 20.50 -18.88 18.91
CA PRO A 299 20.82 -20.08 18.14
C PRO A 299 20.32 -21.35 18.81
N ALA A 300 19.81 -22.28 18.00
CA ALA A 300 19.38 -23.61 18.48
C ALA A 300 20.56 -24.58 18.76
N GLN A 301 21.77 -24.19 18.40
CA GLN A 301 23.00 -24.94 18.69
C GLN A 301 24.09 -23.99 19.17
N SER A 302 24.95 -24.45 20.08
CA SER A 302 26.10 -23.68 20.55
C SER A 302 27.26 -24.55 20.97
N GLY A 303 28.45 -24.30 20.46
CA GLY A 303 29.71 -24.85 20.92
C GLY A 303 30.25 -24.17 22.17
N SER A 304 29.74 -22.99 22.54
CA SER A 304 30.18 -22.22 23.69
C SER A 304 29.35 -22.54 24.91
N GLU A 305 30.00 -22.61 26.11
CA GLU A 305 29.24 -22.59 27.36
C GLU A 305 28.64 -21.25 27.68
N LYS A 306 29.22 -20.15 27.19
CA LYS A 306 28.60 -18.82 27.28
C LYS A 306 27.50 -18.70 26.24
N TYR A 307 26.26 -18.73 26.70
CA TYR A 307 25.10 -18.66 25.83
C TYR A 307 24.25 -17.44 26.20
N GLN A 308 23.65 -16.81 25.19
CA GLN A 308 22.72 -15.69 25.36
C GLN A 308 21.37 -16.05 24.77
N LEU A 309 20.36 -16.06 25.63
CA LEU A 309 18.97 -16.06 25.17
C LEU A 309 18.61 -14.68 24.68
N GLN A 310 18.02 -14.61 23.49
CA GLN A 310 17.51 -13.38 22.88
C GLN A 310 16.09 -13.58 22.39
N ALA A 311 15.22 -12.68 22.75
CA ALA A 311 13.84 -12.64 22.25
C ALA A 311 13.34 -11.20 22.18
N ARG A 312 12.32 -10.97 21.35
CA ARG A 312 11.61 -9.70 21.27
C ARG A 312 10.12 -9.96 21.03
N ALA A 313 9.27 -8.99 21.39
CA ALA A 313 7.84 -9.09 21.19
C ALA A 313 7.30 -7.83 20.52
N ASN A 314 6.13 -7.93 19.89
CA ASN A 314 5.48 -6.81 19.20
C ASN A 314 4.74 -5.84 20.14
N TYR A 315 4.66 -6.13 21.43
CA TYR A 315 4.03 -5.28 22.45
C TYR A 315 4.98 -5.00 23.63
N ASP A 316 4.71 -3.94 24.37
CA ASP A 316 5.29 -3.72 25.69
C ASP A 316 4.85 -4.83 26.63
N GLY A 317 5.77 -5.34 27.45
CA GLY A 317 5.46 -6.43 28.38
C GLY A 317 6.66 -6.83 29.22
N SER A 318 6.66 -8.07 29.70
CA SER A 318 7.80 -8.64 30.45
C SER A 318 8.09 -10.06 30.00
N PHE A 319 9.38 -10.44 30.02
CA PHE A 319 9.82 -11.81 29.81
C PHE A 319 10.21 -12.46 31.13
N SER A 320 9.73 -13.69 31.35
CA SER A 320 10.29 -14.64 32.31
C SER A 320 10.82 -15.87 31.57
N VAL A 321 11.87 -16.49 32.14
CA VAL A 321 12.56 -17.62 31.51
C VAL A 321 12.72 -18.77 32.48
N ARG A 322 12.41 -19.98 32.00
CA ARG A 322 12.73 -21.24 32.69
C ARG A 322 13.75 -22.03 31.88
N GLU A 323 14.68 -22.64 32.58
CA GLU A 323 15.63 -23.62 32.07
C GLU A 323 15.28 -24.98 32.66
N ASN A 324 14.89 -25.94 31.84
CA ASN A 324 14.45 -27.27 32.29
C ASN A 324 13.52 -27.19 33.52
N GLU A 325 12.47 -26.36 33.46
CA GLU A 325 11.48 -26.07 34.52
C GLU A 325 11.96 -25.19 35.69
N VAL A 326 13.24 -24.85 35.79
CA VAL A 326 13.76 -23.96 36.82
C VAL A 326 13.72 -22.52 36.32
N VAL A 327 13.17 -21.60 37.12
CA VAL A 327 13.15 -20.17 36.78
C VAL A 327 14.56 -19.59 36.90
N ILE A 328 15.07 -19.04 35.77
CA ILE A 328 16.40 -18.41 35.73
C ILE A 328 16.33 -16.91 35.42
N GLY A 329 15.17 -16.41 34.99
CA GLY A 329 14.90 -14.99 34.70
C GLY A 329 13.47 -14.64 35.08
N ASN A 330 13.29 -13.61 35.93
CA ASN A 330 11.98 -13.16 36.38
C ASN A 330 11.58 -11.87 35.69
N ASP A 331 10.35 -11.79 35.27
CA ASP A 331 9.54 -10.62 34.83
C ASP A 331 10.31 -9.34 34.45
N LYS A 332 11.33 -9.49 33.60
CA LYS A 332 12.10 -8.35 33.10
C LYS A 332 11.28 -7.57 32.11
N PRO A 333 10.93 -6.30 32.38
CA PRO A 333 10.16 -5.48 31.45
C PRO A 333 10.95 -5.16 30.18
N VAL A 334 10.23 -5.12 29.07
CA VAL A 334 10.74 -4.76 27.74
C VAL A 334 9.72 -3.88 26.99
N LYS A 335 10.21 -3.03 26.12
CA LYS A 335 9.40 -2.30 25.14
C LYS A 335 9.12 -3.15 23.93
N ALA A 336 8.06 -2.83 23.20
CA ALA A 336 7.77 -3.42 21.89
C ALA A 336 9.00 -3.31 20.97
N GLY A 337 9.42 -4.43 20.40
CA GLY A 337 10.60 -4.54 19.52
C GLY A 337 11.96 -4.57 20.24
N GLU A 338 12.02 -4.23 21.53
CA GLU A 338 13.26 -4.27 22.31
C GLU A 338 13.76 -5.70 22.48
N MET A 339 15.07 -5.89 22.25
CA MET A 339 15.70 -7.20 22.41
C MET A 339 15.89 -7.51 23.89
N TYR A 340 15.11 -8.44 24.42
CA TYR A 340 15.39 -9.09 25.69
C TYR A 340 16.66 -9.93 25.57
N THR A 341 17.58 -9.82 26.49
CA THR A 341 18.82 -10.60 26.53
C THR A 341 19.05 -11.15 27.91
N LEU A 342 19.27 -12.46 28.00
CA LEU A 342 19.60 -13.16 29.26
C LEU A 342 20.87 -14.01 29.05
N PRO A 343 22.02 -13.59 29.60
CA PRO A 343 23.23 -14.42 29.63
C PRO A 343 23.00 -15.67 30.50
N THR A 344 23.38 -16.83 29.97
CA THR A 344 23.30 -18.11 30.73
C THR A 344 24.46 -19.03 30.36
N ARG A 345 24.53 -20.21 30.96
CA ARG A 345 25.54 -21.23 30.69
C ARG A 345 24.91 -22.49 30.12
N LEU A 346 25.36 -22.87 28.92
CA LEU A 346 24.95 -24.10 28.26
C LEU A 346 25.97 -25.20 28.49
N LYS A 347 25.74 -26.06 29.49
CA LYS A 347 26.63 -27.19 29.82
C LYS A 347 26.25 -28.47 29.04
N GLN A 348 25.00 -28.62 28.69
CA GLN A 348 24.42 -29.77 28.00
C GLN A 348 23.23 -29.32 27.17
N ASN A 349 22.60 -30.24 26.46
CA ASN A 349 21.34 -29.96 25.75
C ASN A 349 20.30 -29.42 26.75
N THR A 350 19.72 -28.28 26.40
CA THR A 350 18.88 -27.54 27.34
C THR A 350 17.64 -27.03 26.64
N THR A 351 16.50 -27.11 27.32
CA THR A 351 15.26 -26.45 26.84
C THR A 351 15.00 -25.19 27.64
N PHE A 352 14.88 -24.06 26.95
CA PHE A 352 14.45 -22.81 27.54
C PHE A 352 13.01 -22.52 27.15
N ALA A 353 12.18 -22.19 28.14
CA ALA A 353 10.83 -21.71 27.96
C ALA A 353 10.76 -20.21 28.30
N LEU A 354 10.46 -19.38 27.31
CA LEU A 354 10.29 -17.94 27.46
C LEU A 354 8.81 -17.63 27.52
N THR A 355 8.37 -17.03 28.61
CA THR A 355 6.98 -16.56 28.77
C THR A 355 6.98 -15.05 28.63
N PHE A 356 6.22 -14.56 27.67
CA PHE A 356 5.96 -13.13 27.49
C PHE A 356 4.58 -12.77 28.03
N THR A 357 4.51 -11.79 28.92
CA THR A 357 3.26 -11.26 29.46
C THR A 357 3.05 -9.84 28.97
N PRO A 358 2.01 -9.56 28.15
CA PRO A 358 1.75 -8.22 27.66
C PRO A 358 1.36 -7.25 28.80
N LYS A 359 1.90 -6.03 28.80
CA LYS A 359 1.59 -4.99 29.79
C LYS A 359 0.13 -4.53 29.74
N ALA A 360 -0.47 -4.52 28.54
CA ALA A 360 -1.86 -4.11 28.34
C ALA A 360 -2.89 -5.13 28.82
N GLY A 361 -2.45 -6.28 29.34
CA GLY A 361 -3.31 -7.43 29.65
C GLY A 361 -3.50 -8.37 28.44
N GLY A 362 -4.13 -9.49 28.67
CA GLY A 362 -4.29 -10.58 27.71
C GLY A 362 -3.53 -11.84 28.12
N GLU A 363 -3.62 -12.88 27.32
CA GLU A 363 -2.96 -14.15 27.60
C GLU A 363 -1.44 -14.06 27.41
N ALA A 364 -0.69 -14.67 28.32
CA ALA A 364 0.75 -14.79 28.18
C ALA A 364 1.09 -15.80 27.07
N VAL A 365 2.11 -15.48 26.28
CA VAL A 365 2.59 -16.35 25.19
C VAL A 365 3.86 -17.06 25.63
N VAL A 366 3.86 -18.37 25.51
CA VAL A 366 5.03 -19.21 25.81
C VAL A 366 5.67 -19.69 24.52
N GLN A 367 6.96 -19.43 24.37
CA GLN A 367 7.79 -19.96 23.29
C GLN A 367 8.92 -20.80 23.88
N GLN A 368 9.24 -21.91 23.22
CA GLN A 368 10.32 -22.79 23.66
C GLN A 368 11.42 -22.86 22.61
N ILE A 369 12.66 -22.93 23.08
CA ILE A 369 13.82 -23.27 22.26
C ILE A 369 14.58 -24.42 22.91
N LYS A 370 14.80 -25.48 22.12
CA LYS A 370 15.72 -26.57 22.50
C LYS A 370 17.09 -26.23 21.93
N VAL A 371 18.04 -26.07 22.80
CA VAL A 371 19.42 -25.73 22.43
C VAL A 371 20.30 -26.97 22.57
N GLU A 372 20.91 -27.37 21.50
CA GLU A 372 21.86 -28.46 21.46
C GLU A 372 23.26 -27.94 21.77
N LYS A 373 23.95 -28.59 22.72
CA LYS A 373 25.37 -28.38 23.00
C LYS A 373 26.17 -29.20 21.99
N VAL A 374 26.92 -28.53 21.13
CA VAL A 374 27.77 -29.14 20.11
C VAL A 374 29.24 -28.88 20.42
N ASP A 375 30.15 -29.54 19.72
CA ASP A 375 31.55 -29.25 19.79
C ASP A 375 31.85 -27.80 19.33
N PRO A 376 32.84 -27.13 19.94
CA PRO A 376 33.23 -25.79 19.54
C PRO A 376 33.73 -25.79 18.08
N VAL A 377 33.26 -24.84 17.30
CA VAL A 377 33.75 -24.61 15.92
C VAL A 377 34.64 -23.37 15.86
N ALA A 378 35.47 -23.28 14.83
CA ALA A 378 36.26 -22.09 14.57
C ALA A 378 35.41 -20.84 14.29
N LEU A 379 35.98 -19.67 14.55
CA LEU A 379 35.34 -18.39 14.19
C LEU A 379 35.28 -18.15 12.67
N THR A 380 36.11 -18.86 11.90
CA THR A 380 36.05 -18.84 10.43
C THR A 380 35.74 -20.24 9.95
N LEU A 381 34.63 -20.36 9.21
CA LEU A 381 34.18 -21.60 8.57
C LEU A 381 34.30 -21.45 7.04
N HIS A 382 34.93 -22.39 6.40
CA HIS A 382 34.97 -22.48 4.95
C HIS A 382 33.84 -23.37 4.45
N VAL A 383 33.21 -22.93 3.38
CA VAL A 383 32.06 -23.56 2.76
C VAL A 383 32.31 -23.70 1.25
N ALA A 384 31.94 -24.84 0.70
CA ALA A 384 32.06 -25.10 -0.74
C ALA A 384 30.72 -25.65 -1.29
N PRO A 385 30.44 -25.53 -2.61
CA PRO A 385 29.25 -26.11 -3.21
C PRO A 385 29.07 -27.61 -2.93
N GLN A 386 30.17 -28.37 -2.84
CA GLN A 386 30.19 -29.78 -2.50
C GLN A 386 30.61 -30.04 -1.03
N GLY A 387 30.57 -29.02 -0.19
CA GLY A 387 30.85 -29.16 1.24
C GLY A 387 29.86 -30.12 1.91
N MET A 388 30.26 -30.77 2.99
CA MET A 388 29.45 -31.77 3.69
C MET A 388 29.18 -31.34 5.12
N ALA A 389 28.09 -31.80 5.70
CA ALA A 389 27.72 -31.51 7.09
C ALA A 389 28.78 -31.99 8.10
N GLU A 390 29.49 -33.05 7.75
CA GLU A 390 30.56 -33.68 8.54
C GLU A 390 31.92 -33.01 8.31
N GLY A 391 32.03 -32.05 7.42
CA GLY A 391 33.23 -31.26 7.18
C GLY A 391 33.74 -30.58 8.46
N SER A 392 35.00 -30.35 8.59
CA SER A 392 35.61 -29.65 9.73
C SER A 392 35.47 -28.12 9.65
N GLY A 393 34.97 -27.60 8.54
CA GLY A 393 34.88 -26.15 8.28
C GLY A 393 36.22 -25.49 7.95
N THR A 394 37.23 -26.28 7.63
CA THR A 394 38.52 -25.79 7.08
C THR A 394 38.45 -25.69 5.56
N ALA A 395 39.40 -24.97 4.94
CA ALA A 395 39.47 -24.88 3.47
C ALA A 395 39.66 -26.25 2.78
N ALA A 396 40.31 -27.20 3.46
CA ALA A 396 40.56 -28.56 2.94
C ALA A 396 39.38 -29.52 3.17
N ALA A 397 38.52 -29.24 4.15
CA ALA A 397 37.30 -30.03 4.48
C ALA A 397 36.16 -29.10 4.77
N PRO A 398 35.62 -28.44 3.71
CA PRO A 398 34.58 -27.42 3.86
C PRO A 398 33.23 -28.01 4.28
N LEU A 399 32.45 -27.21 4.98
CA LEU A 399 31.06 -27.49 5.30
C LEU A 399 30.12 -27.18 4.11
N ASP A 400 28.93 -27.77 4.15
CA ASP A 400 27.78 -27.21 3.39
C ASP A 400 27.33 -25.90 4.02
N ILE A 401 26.64 -25.06 3.23
CA ILE A 401 26.24 -23.71 3.64
C ILE A 401 25.22 -23.71 4.81
N ALA A 402 24.27 -24.64 4.82
CA ALA A 402 23.24 -24.73 5.85
C ALA A 402 23.81 -25.11 7.20
N THR A 403 24.71 -26.08 7.24
CA THR A 403 25.44 -26.50 8.46
C THR A 403 26.32 -25.36 8.97
N ALA A 404 27.06 -24.66 8.11
CA ALA A 404 27.88 -23.53 8.52
C ALA A 404 27.05 -22.39 9.12
N ILE A 405 25.92 -22.03 8.53
CA ILE A 405 24.99 -21.00 9.07
C ILE A 405 24.52 -21.36 10.47
N ARG A 406 24.15 -22.63 10.68
CA ARG A 406 23.64 -23.15 11.94
C ARG A 406 24.70 -23.15 13.04
N LEU A 407 25.94 -23.53 12.71
CA LEU A 407 27.04 -23.68 13.67
C LEU A 407 27.79 -22.38 13.96
N LEU A 408 27.74 -21.39 13.06
CA LEU A 408 28.52 -20.15 13.18
C LEU A 408 28.25 -19.43 14.48
N PRO A 409 29.24 -19.20 15.34
CA PRO A 409 29.04 -18.44 16.57
C PRO A 409 28.90 -16.93 16.25
N PRO A 410 28.34 -16.13 17.20
CA PRO A 410 28.35 -14.68 17.09
C PRO A 410 29.77 -14.13 16.90
N GLY A 411 29.91 -13.19 15.95
CA GLY A 411 31.21 -12.64 15.55
C GLY A 411 32.00 -13.51 14.56
N GLY A 412 31.48 -14.68 14.20
CA GLY A 412 32.12 -15.59 13.27
C GLY A 412 31.92 -15.19 11.79
N LYS A 413 32.70 -15.84 10.92
CA LYS A 413 32.69 -15.60 9.48
C LYS A 413 32.56 -16.91 8.70
N ILE A 414 31.67 -16.94 7.71
CA ILE A 414 31.62 -17.95 6.65
C ILE A 414 32.33 -17.40 5.43
N VAL A 415 33.28 -18.17 4.90
CA VAL A 415 33.96 -17.92 3.64
C VAL A 415 33.44 -18.91 2.61
N LEU A 416 32.69 -18.40 1.62
CA LEU A 416 32.17 -19.21 0.52
C LEU A 416 33.21 -19.32 -0.58
N GLN A 417 33.66 -20.55 -0.89
CA GLN A 417 34.46 -20.81 -2.06
C GLN A 417 33.68 -20.57 -3.35
N ALA A 418 34.38 -20.22 -4.43
CA ALA A 418 33.77 -19.98 -5.73
C ALA A 418 32.88 -21.15 -6.18
N GLY A 419 31.70 -20.80 -6.75
CA GLY A 419 30.76 -21.77 -7.30
C GLY A 419 29.29 -21.40 -7.07
N ASP A 420 28.43 -22.33 -7.44
CA ASP A 420 26.96 -22.16 -7.37
C ASP A 420 26.39 -22.84 -6.12
N TYR A 421 25.56 -22.10 -5.39
CA TYR A 421 24.94 -22.55 -4.15
C TYR A 421 23.41 -22.56 -4.30
N PRO A 422 22.71 -23.53 -3.68
CA PRO A 422 21.27 -23.60 -3.75
C PRO A 422 20.61 -22.41 -3.05
N TYR A 423 19.27 -22.30 -3.18
CA TYR A 423 18.49 -21.40 -2.35
C TYR A 423 18.85 -21.58 -0.87
N THR A 424 19.16 -20.47 -0.23
CA THR A 424 19.72 -20.46 1.13
C THR A 424 18.85 -19.62 2.07
N GLU A 425 18.62 -20.13 3.26
CA GLU A 425 17.94 -19.40 4.34
C GLU A 425 18.88 -19.16 5.52
N ILE A 426 18.90 -17.91 6.00
CA ILE A 426 19.54 -17.53 7.25
C ILE A 426 18.43 -17.21 8.25
N PRO A 427 17.98 -18.21 9.04
CA PRO A 427 16.80 -18.06 9.90
C PRO A 427 17.07 -17.12 11.07
N LEU A 428 15.98 -16.60 11.67
CA LEU A 428 16.03 -15.68 12.81
C LEU A 428 16.92 -16.19 13.95
N THR A 429 16.89 -17.51 14.21
CA THR A 429 17.73 -18.18 15.24
C THR A 429 19.23 -18.18 14.92
N ALA A 430 19.62 -17.85 13.68
CA ALA A 430 21.00 -17.65 13.31
C ALA A 430 21.51 -16.20 13.51
N SER A 431 20.75 -15.33 14.18
CA SER A 431 21.14 -13.94 14.38
C SER A 431 22.50 -13.77 15.04
N GLY A 432 23.18 -12.69 14.66
CA GLY A 432 24.37 -12.21 15.37
C GLY A 432 24.00 -11.41 16.61
N LEU A 433 24.96 -10.71 17.18
CA LEU A 433 24.76 -9.81 18.34
C LEU A 433 25.15 -8.38 17.98
N LEU A 434 24.65 -7.40 18.72
CA LEU A 434 24.88 -5.97 18.46
C LEU A 434 26.37 -5.61 18.17
N LYS A 435 27.31 -6.22 18.89
CA LYS A 435 28.76 -5.97 18.69
C LYS A 435 29.51 -7.18 18.11
N GLN A 436 28.80 -8.23 17.73
CA GLN A 436 29.34 -9.48 17.22
C GLN A 436 28.54 -9.94 16.00
N ARG A 437 28.58 -9.10 14.95
CA ARG A 437 27.93 -9.40 13.67
C ARG A 437 28.53 -10.65 13.05
N LYS A 438 27.69 -11.52 12.51
CA LYS A 438 28.12 -12.65 11.70
C LYS A 438 28.40 -12.18 10.26
N THR A 439 29.31 -12.84 9.58
CA THR A 439 29.67 -12.48 8.19
C THR A 439 29.55 -13.68 7.28
N LEU A 440 28.98 -13.48 6.10
CA LEU A 440 29.05 -14.37 4.94
C LEU A 440 29.74 -13.61 3.82
N GLU A 441 30.90 -14.11 3.39
CA GLU A 441 31.76 -13.42 2.43
C GLU A 441 32.19 -14.38 1.33
N ALA A 442 32.10 -13.91 0.09
CA ALA A 442 32.57 -14.68 -1.09
C ALA A 442 34.09 -14.63 -1.25
N GLU A 443 34.67 -15.77 -1.59
CA GLU A 443 36.04 -15.92 -2.07
C GLU A 443 36.00 -16.34 -3.56
N GLY A 444 36.17 -15.39 -4.45
CA GLY A 444 35.97 -15.57 -5.88
C GLY A 444 34.51 -15.36 -6.30
N LYS A 445 34.11 -15.91 -7.43
CA LYS A 445 32.75 -15.80 -7.95
C LYS A 445 31.82 -16.80 -7.24
N VAL A 446 30.87 -16.29 -6.47
CA VAL A 446 29.88 -17.07 -5.73
C VAL A 446 28.50 -16.67 -6.20
N VAL A 447 27.70 -17.63 -6.68
CA VAL A 447 26.31 -17.44 -7.09
C VAL A 447 25.40 -18.22 -6.14
N ILE A 448 24.39 -17.57 -5.60
CA ILE A 448 23.35 -18.19 -4.74
C ILE A 448 22.01 -18.07 -5.44
N HIS A 449 21.28 -19.17 -5.57
CA HIS A 449 19.98 -19.24 -6.26
C HIS A 449 18.81 -18.77 -5.36
N GLY A 450 19.00 -17.58 -4.76
CA GLY A 450 18.09 -16.92 -3.82
C GLY A 450 18.55 -17.02 -2.37
N LEU A 451 18.34 -15.92 -1.63
CA LEU A 451 18.74 -15.81 -0.23
C LEU A 451 17.65 -15.14 0.61
N LEU A 452 17.13 -15.88 1.60
CA LEU A 452 16.27 -15.33 2.63
C LEU A 452 17.07 -15.02 3.90
N LEU A 453 17.10 -13.75 4.30
CA LEU A 453 17.79 -13.28 5.50
C LEU A 453 16.77 -12.82 6.56
N ASP A 454 16.28 -13.74 7.39
CA ASP A 454 15.43 -13.46 8.56
C ASP A 454 16.23 -13.03 9.77
N ALA A 455 17.49 -13.43 9.82
CA ALA A 455 18.42 -13.12 10.89
C ALA A 455 18.77 -11.63 10.93
N SER A 456 19.12 -11.17 12.13
CA SER A 456 19.63 -9.82 12.37
C SER A 456 21.14 -9.85 12.64
N TYR A 457 21.80 -8.68 12.45
CA TYR A 457 23.24 -8.51 12.69
C TYR A 457 24.14 -9.40 11.82
N TRP A 458 23.79 -9.49 10.53
CA TRP A 458 24.65 -10.11 9.51
C TRP A 458 25.35 -9.07 8.62
N ARG A 459 26.48 -9.46 8.08
CA ARG A 459 27.14 -8.83 6.93
C ARG A 459 27.19 -9.85 5.79
N ILE A 460 26.57 -9.54 4.69
CA ILE A 460 26.61 -10.34 3.45
C ILE A 460 27.45 -9.57 2.45
N LYS A 461 28.52 -10.18 1.92
CA LYS A 461 29.50 -9.46 1.09
C LYS A 461 29.93 -10.24 -0.13
N GLY A 462 29.91 -9.58 -1.29
CA GLY A 462 30.58 -10.00 -2.52
C GLY A 462 29.95 -11.18 -3.25
N ILE A 463 28.72 -11.56 -2.94
CA ILE A 463 27.97 -12.63 -3.60
C ILE A 463 27.14 -12.11 -4.77
N GLU A 464 26.82 -13.02 -5.71
CA GLU A 464 25.77 -12.83 -6.71
C GLU A 464 24.52 -13.61 -6.28
N VAL A 465 23.33 -13.05 -6.54
CA VAL A 465 22.04 -13.69 -6.25
C VAL A 465 21.20 -13.72 -7.52
N THR A 466 20.67 -14.87 -7.88
CA THR A 466 19.86 -15.07 -9.09
C THR A 466 18.69 -16.02 -8.86
N GLU A 467 17.77 -16.09 -9.81
CA GLU A 467 16.53 -16.90 -9.83
C GLU A 467 15.51 -16.47 -8.77
N LYS A 468 15.90 -16.46 -7.50
CA LYS A 468 15.08 -15.96 -6.39
C LYS A 468 15.76 -14.78 -5.72
N SER A 469 14.97 -13.83 -5.28
CA SER A 469 15.44 -12.58 -4.67
C SER A 469 16.39 -12.77 -3.47
N LEU A 470 17.21 -11.75 -3.20
CA LEU A 470 17.70 -11.52 -1.85
C LEU A 470 16.60 -10.82 -1.03
N ARG A 471 15.96 -11.56 -0.14
CA ARG A 471 14.91 -11.03 0.76
C ARG A 471 15.45 -10.84 2.16
N ILE A 472 15.29 -9.63 2.71
CA ILE A 472 15.77 -9.24 4.05
C ILE A 472 14.56 -8.94 4.92
N GLN A 473 14.33 -9.77 5.93
CA GLN A 473 13.26 -9.62 6.92
C GLN A 473 13.81 -9.30 8.31
N GLY A 474 15.10 -9.55 8.53
CA GLY A 474 15.79 -9.18 9.75
C GLY A 474 16.20 -7.70 9.82
N SER A 475 16.82 -7.31 10.92
CA SER A 475 17.23 -5.94 11.20
C SER A 475 18.73 -5.82 11.43
N HIS A 476 19.27 -4.59 11.29
CA HIS A 476 20.69 -4.29 11.53
C HIS A 476 21.68 -5.04 10.62
N ASN A 477 21.26 -5.44 9.43
CA ASN A 477 22.10 -6.14 8.48
C ASN A 477 22.88 -5.16 7.57
N LEU A 478 24.05 -5.59 7.10
CA LEU A 478 24.89 -4.89 6.13
C LEU A 478 25.04 -5.77 4.89
N ILE A 479 24.46 -5.33 3.79
CA ILE A 479 24.58 -5.98 2.47
C ILE A 479 25.57 -5.14 1.66
N GLU A 480 26.66 -5.73 1.22
CA GLU A 480 27.78 -5.00 0.66
C GLU A 480 28.33 -5.69 -0.59
N LYS A 481 28.43 -4.96 -1.69
CA LYS A 481 28.95 -5.48 -2.96
C LYS A 481 28.23 -6.75 -3.43
N VAL A 482 26.91 -6.76 -3.34
CA VAL A 482 26.05 -7.84 -3.82
C VAL A 482 25.50 -7.47 -5.18
N VAL A 483 25.51 -8.44 -6.10
CA VAL A 483 24.87 -8.30 -7.42
C VAL A 483 23.66 -9.22 -7.48
N ALA A 484 22.46 -8.66 -7.62
CA ALA A 484 21.23 -9.41 -7.83
C ALA A 484 20.80 -9.30 -9.30
N TRP A 485 20.62 -10.43 -9.97
CA TRP A 485 20.35 -10.40 -11.40
C TRP A 485 19.43 -11.52 -11.87
N ARG A 486 18.50 -11.19 -12.81
CA ARG A 486 17.55 -12.13 -13.44
C ARG A 486 16.79 -12.98 -12.43
N ASN A 487 16.31 -12.32 -11.37
CA ASN A 487 15.44 -12.96 -10.40
C ASN A 487 13.99 -12.96 -10.92
N ASP A 488 13.19 -13.90 -10.45
CA ASP A 488 11.76 -14.03 -10.79
C ASP A 488 10.83 -13.06 -10.00
N ASP A 489 11.43 -12.14 -9.26
CA ASP A 489 10.81 -11.05 -8.50
C ASP A 489 11.87 -9.95 -8.29
N THR A 490 11.62 -8.97 -7.43
CA THR A 490 12.58 -7.92 -7.07
C THR A 490 13.96 -8.47 -6.72
N GLY A 491 15.03 -7.85 -7.20
CA GLY A 491 16.40 -8.35 -6.97
C GLY A 491 16.81 -8.32 -5.50
N ILE A 492 16.77 -7.14 -4.84
CA ILE A 492 17.07 -7.00 -3.40
C ILE A 492 15.87 -6.33 -2.72
N GLN A 493 15.24 -7.04 -1.79
CA GLN A 493 14.03 -6.56 -1.11
C GLN A 493 14.19 -6.57 0.41
N ILE A 494 13.87 -5.44 1.05
CA ILE A 494 13.66 -5.32 2.50
C ILE A 494 12.14 -5.20 2.73
N SER A 495 11.58 -6.14 3.48
CA SER A 495 10.15 -6.15 3.84
C SER A 495 9.93 -7.09 5.03
N SER A 496 8.83 -6.96 5.73
CA SER A 496 8.51 -7.82 6.86
C SER A 496 7.27 -8.67 6.60
N PRO A 497 7.13 -9.84 7.24
CA PRO A 497 5.93 -10.64 7.21
C PRO A 497 4.70 -9.87 7.68
N GLU A 498 3.54 -10.32 7.26
CA GLU A 498 2.27 -9.77 7.72
C GLU A 498 2.01 -10.09 9.20
N LYS A 499 1.24 -9.24 9.86
CA LYS A 499 0.70 -9.45 11.21
C LYS A 499 1.72 -9.58 12.35
N ILE A 500 3.00 -9.30 12.09
CA ILE A 500 4.01 -9.33 13.17
C ILE A 500 4.03 -8.06 14.04
N GLY A 501 3.40 -6.98 13.57
CA GLY A 501 3.38 -5.67 14.24
C GLY A 501 4.60 -4.80 13.90
N ARG A 502 4.36 -3.48 13.86
CA ARG A 502 5.36 -2.48 13.42
C ARG A 502 6.68 -2.54 14.20
N ALA A 503 6.61 -2.84 15.48
CA ALA A 503 7.80 -2.92 16.36
C ALA A 503 8.81 -4.02 15.95
N LEU A 504 8.35 -5.01 15.18
CA LEU A 504 9.19 -6.12 14.70
C LEU A 504 9.58 -5.97 13.21
N TRP A 505 9.19 -4.88 12.55
CA TRP A 505 9.52 -4.68 11.15
C TRP A 505 11.02 -4.53 10.91
N ALA A 506 11.48 -4.98 9.75
CA ALA A 506 12.87 -4.92 9.33
C ALA A 506 13.40 -3.47 9.36
N SER A 507 14.39 -3.22 10.20
CA SER A 507 14.90 -1.88 10.53
C SER A 507 16.43 -1.82 10.48
N ASP A 508 16.98 -0.62 10.30
CA ASP A 508 18.43 -0.36 10.40
C ASP A 508 19.30 -1.21 9.46
N ASN A 509 18.75 -1.68 8.34
CA ASN A 509 19.53 -2.39 7.32
C ASN A 509 20.21 -1.38 6.39
N ARG A 510 21.39 -1.74 5.92
CA ARG A 510 22.16 -0.96 4.94
C ARG A 510 22.51 -1.83 3.75
N VAL A 511 22.16 -1.37 2.56
CA VAL A 511 22.59 -1.95 1.29
C VAL A 511 23.58 -0.96 0.66
N VAL A 512 24.81 -1.41 0.41
CA VAL A 512 25.92 -0.52 0.05
C VAL A 512 26.69 -1.09 -1.14
N ASP A 513 27.08 -0.24 -2.10
CA ASP A 513 27.90 -0.62 -3.25
C ASP A 513 27.37 -1.85 -4.01
N SER A 514 26.06 -1.97 -4.13
CA SER A 514 25.38 -3.15 -4.68
C SER A 514 24.67 -2.83 -5.99
N GLU A 515 24.48 -3.86 -6.81
CA GLU A 515 23.88 -3.75 -8.15
C GLU A 515 22.69 -4.70 -8.28
N SER A 516 21.65 -4.26 -9.01
CA SER A 516 20.48 -5.11 -9.28
C SER A 516 19.94 -4.87 -10.67
N TRP A 517 19.86 -5.94 -11.50
CA TRP A 517 19.50 -5.79 -12.90
C TRP A 517 18.79 -6.98 -13.52
N GLY A 518 17.99 -6.70 -14.58
CA GLY A 518 17.36 -7.72 -15.41
C GLY A 518 16.36 -8.59 -14.68
N ASN A 519 15.79 -8.12 -13.55
CA ASN A 519 14.79 -8.85 -12.79
C ASN A 519 13.43 -8.78 -13.50
N GLU A 520 12.73 -9.91 -13.60
CA GLU A 520 11.46 -10.01 -14.33
C GLU A 520 10.55 -11.06 -13.68
N ASP A 521 9.42 -10.63 -13.10
CA ASP A 521 8.38 -11.52 -12.61
C ASP A 521 7.50 -12.05 -13.76
N ALA A 522 6.80 -13.16 -13.51
CA ALA A 522 5.93 -13.78 -14.51
C ALA A 522 4.82 -12.84 -15.04
N GLY A 523 4.42 -11.86 -14.23
CA GLY A 523 3.45 -10.84 -14.61
C GLY A 523 4.05 -9.66 -15.38
N LYS A 524 5.34 -9.51 -15.35
CA LYS A 524 6.12 -8.39 -15.93
C LYS A 524 5.73 -7.01 -15.40
N ILE A 525 5.41 -6.91 -14.11
CA ILE A 525 4.89 -5.68 -13.51
C ILE A 525 5.36 -5.41 -12.07
N ASN A 526 6.14 -6.28 -11.43
CA ASN A 526 6.46 -6.15 -10.01
C ASN A 526 7.94 -6.39 -9.64
N ALA A 527 8.80 -6.75 -10.59
CA ALA A 527 10.20 -7.06 -10.29
C ALA A 527 11.06 -5.80 -10.38
N ASP A 528 11.33 -5.21 -9.22
CA ASP A 528 12.19 -4.03 -9.09
C ASP A 528 13.67 -4.38 -9.02
N GLY A 529 14.54 -3.38 -9.14
CA GLY A 529 15.95 -3.51 -8.78
C GLY A 529 16.10 -3.65 -7.26
N PHE A 530 15.73 -2.61 -6.53
CA PHE A 530 15.73 -2.55 -5.07
C PHE A 530 14.35 -2.16 -4.55
N ALA A 531 13.83 -2.92 -3.60
CA ALA A 531 12.59 -2.56 -2.92
C ALA A 531 12.79 -2.47 -1.42
N VAL A 532 12.34 -1.36 -0.82
CA VAL A 532 12.23 -1.20 0.63
C VAL A 532 10.79 -0.82 0.91
N LYS A 533 9.92 -1.83 0.87
CA LYS A 533 8.48 -1.65 0.74
C LYS A 533 7.67 -2.60 1.60
N MET A 534 6.42 -2.22 1.90
CA MET A 534 5.45 -3.04 2.62
C MET A 534 5.95 -3.56 3.98
N ARG A 535 5.59 -2.86 5.05
CA ARG A 535 5.97 -3.21 6.43
C ARG A 535 7.46 -3.10 6.70
N VAL A 536 7.97 -1.89 6.57
CA VAL A 536 9.38 -1.57 6.78
C VAL A 536 9.53 -0.63 7.98
N GLY A 537 10.45 -0.95 8.89
CA GLY A 537 10.78 -0.12 10.03
C GLY A 537 11.78 1.00 9.70
N GLU A 538 12.18 1.76 10.71
CA GLU A 538 13.06 2.91 10.57
C GLU A 538 14.52 2.54 10.24
N GLY A 539 15.29 3.49 9.75
CA GLY A 539 16.74 3.42 9.66
C GLY A 539 17.31 2.66 8.47
N ASN A 540 16.47 2.15 7.54
CA ASN A 540 16.94 1.45 6.35
C ASN A 540 17.56 2.44 5.35
N ARG A 541 18.69 2.06 4.74
CA ARG A 541 19.45 2.92 3.81
C ARG A 541 19.96 2.15 2.61
N LEU A 542 19.88 2.78 1.42
CA LEU A 542 20.47 2.33 0.16
C LEU A 542 21.54 3.35 -0.25
N ILE A 543 22.79 2.91 -0.37
CA ILE A 543 23.94 3.82 -0.55
C ILE A 543 24.83 3.32 -1.68
N ARG A 544 25.04 4.12 -2.73
CA ARG A 544 25.83 3.78 -3.91
C ARG A 544 25.35 2.47 -4.55
N CYS A 545 24.03 2.37 -4.74
CA CYS A 545 23.38 1.25 -5.39
C CYS A 545 23.08 1.57 -6.85
N TYR A 546 23.17 0.55 -7.71
CA TYR A 546 22.89 0.69 -9.13
C TYR A 546 21.77 -0.28 -9.56
N ALA A 547 20.63 0.28 -10.01
CA ALA A 547 19.48 -0.47 -10.52
C ALA A 547 19.30 -0.23 -12.01
N HIS A 548 19.29 -1.29 -12.84
CA HIS A 548 19.13 -1.09 -14.27
C HIS A 548 18.45 -2.26 -14.98
N ASP A 549 17.77 -1.95 -16.07
CA ASP A 549 17.13 -2.93 -16.97
C ASP A 549 16.17 -3.89 -16.24
N ASN A 550 15.53 -3.44 -15.16
CA ASN A 550 14.50 -4.20 -14.45
C ASN A 550 13.14 -3.99 -15.12
N ILE A 551 12.23 -4.99 -15.00
CA ILE A 551 10.92 -4.93 -15.65
C ILE A 551 9.96 -3.93 -14.99
N ASP A 552 10.20 -3.55 -13.75
CA ASP A 552 9.43 -2.53 -13.04
C ASP A 552 10.34 -1.37 -12.61
N ASP A 553 10.33 -0.97 -11.35
CA ASP A 553 11.05 0.21 -10.87
C ASP A 553 12.54 -0.07 -10.60
N GLY A 554 13.38 0.95 -10.67
CA GLY A 554 14.77 0.85 -10.20
C GLY A 554 14.80 0.73 -8.68
N PHE A 555 14.11 1.65 -7.99
CA PHE A 555 13.97 1.69 -6.53
C PHE A 555 12.51 1.89 -6.17
N ASP A 556 11.94 0.97 -5.38
CA ASP A 556 10.53 1.02 -4.97
C ASP A 556 10.38 1.11 -3.45
N LEU A 557 9.76 2.20 -2.96
CA LEU A 557 9.41 2.42 -1.56
C LEU A 557 7.89 2.32 -1.33
N PHE A 558 7.19 1.48 -2.07
CA PHE A 558 5.74 1.36 -2.03
C PHE A 558 5.22 1.06 -0.61
N ASN A 559 4.12 1.69 -0.26
CA ASN A 559 3.47 1.54 1.03
C ASN A 559 1.98 1.23 0.84
N LYS A 560 1.49 0.21 1.52
CA LYS A 560 0.05 -0.10 1.55
C LYS A 560 -0.63 0.58 2.71
N ILE A 561 -1.84 1.06 2.47
CA ILE A 561 -2.64 1.74 3.50
C ILE A 561 -3.01 0.79 4.65
N GLU A 562 -3.25 -0.49 4.36
CA GLU A 562 -3.61 -1.49 5.37
C GLU A 562 -2.49 -1.74 6.39
N ASP A 563 -1.24 -1.56 5.98
CA ASP A 563 -0.08 -1.74 6.84
C ASP A 563 0.23 -0.48 7.68
N GLY A 564 -0.32 0.67 7.27
CA GLY A 564 0.06 1.97 7.81
C GLY A 564 1.39 2.47 7.24
N ALA A 565 1.85 3.65 7.69
CA ALA A 565 3.05 4.27 7.15
C ALA A 565 4.33 3.44 7.45
N ASN A 566 5.18 3.24 6.46
CA ASN A 566 6.52 2.68 6.63
C ASN A 566 7.44 3.60 7.45
N GLY A 567 8.57 3.08 7.89
CA GLY A 567 9.67 3.88 8.41
C GLY A 567 10.35 4.70 7.29
N VAL A 568 11.04 5.76 7.70
CA VAL A 568 11.80 6.60 6.76
C VAL A 568 12.97 5.83 6.16
N VAL A 569 13.05 5.83 4.83
CA VAL A 569 14.16 5.26 4.06
C VAL A 569 15.01 6.39 3.48
N VAL A 570 16.33 6.19 3.50
CA VAL A 570 17.30 7.12 2.91
C VAL A 570 18.01 6.47 1.73
N ILE A 571 17.96 7.12 0.56
CA ILE A 571 18.67 6.69 -0.66
C ILE A 571 19.73 7.77 -0.97
N GLU A 572 20.99 7.33 -1.14
CA GLU A 572 22.11 8.25 -1.37
C GLU A 572 23.04 7.74 -2.47
N ASN A 573 23.51 8.66 -3.32
CA ASN A 573 24.55 8.40 -4.33
C ASN A 573 24.22 7.19 -5.24
N SER A 574 22.95 6.98 -5.55
CA SER A 574 22.47 5.79 -6.25
C SER A 574 22.01 6.11 -7.68
N ILE A 575 21.99 5.11 -8.54
CA ILE A 575 21.66 5.29 -9.96
C ILE A 575 20.53 4.32 -10.34
N ALA A 576 19.51 4.84 -11.04
CA ALA A 576 18.46 4.06 -11.69
C ALA A 576 18.50 4.33 -13.20
N ARG A 577 18.69 3.28 -14.00
CA ARG A 577 18.86 3.43 -15.45
C ARG A 577 18.06 2.40 -16.25
N ASN A 578 17.38 2.86 -17.30
CA ASN A 578 16.68 1.99 -18.27
C ASN A 578 15.72 0.97 -17.65
N ASN A 579 15.14 1.25 -16.46
CA ASN A 579 14.10 0.41 -15.91
C ASN A 579 12.80 0.64 -16.68
N THR A 580 11.97 -0.40 -16.81
CA THR A 580 10.75 -0.33 -17.65
C THR A 580 9.66 0.52 -17.02
N SER A 581 9.73 0.80 -15.73
CA SER A 581 8.84 1.72 -15.02
C SER A 581 9.62 2.96 -14.53
N ASN A 582 9.60 3.27 -13.25
CA ASN A 582 10.22 4.46 -12.70
C ASN A 582 11.68 4.23 -12.29
N GLY A 583 12.47 5.30 -12.22
CA GLY A 583 13.79 5.25 -11.60
C GLY A 583 13.68 5.12 -10.09
N PHE A 584 13.04 6.09 -9.44
CA PHE A 584 12.84 6.13 -7.99
C PHE A 584 11.38 6.43 -7.65
N LYS A 585 10.70 5.46 -7.07
CA LYS A 585 9.32 5.52 -6.62
C LYS A 585 9.28 5.64 -5.10
N LEU A 586 8.88 6.81 -4.60
CA LEU A 586 9.08 7.23 -3.21
C LEU A 586 7.81 7.11 -2.35
N GLY A 587 7.02 6.08 -2.54
CA GLY A 587 5.86 5.84 -1.69
C GLY A 587 4.70 5.11 -2.36
N GLY A 588 3.52 5.21 -1.78
CA GLY A 588 2.29 4.59 -2.30
C GLY A 588 1.07 4.86 -1.42
N GLU A 589 -0.09 4.73 -2.02
CA GLU A 589 -1.42 4.71 -1.41
C GLU A 589 -1.72 5.82 -0.38
N GLY A 590 -1.17 7.02 -0.60
CA GLY A 590 -1.45 8.18 0.26
C GLY A 590 -0.82 8.12 1.67
N GLN A 591 0.11 7.20 1.91
CA GLN A 591 0.78 7.11 3.21
C GLN A 591 1.87 8.17 3.35
N PRO A 592 1.78 9.08 4.36
CA PRO A 592 2.73 10.17 4.54
C PRO A 592 4.02 9.69 5.17
N VAL A 593 5.06 9.47 4.37
CA VAL A 593 6.40 9.09 4.84
C VAL A 593 7.43 10.08 4.32
N ALA A 594 8.26 10.63 5.20
CA ALA A 594 9.29 11.63 4.87
C ALA A 594 10.59 10.97 4.37
N HIS A 595 10.52 10.15 3.32
CA HIS A 595 11.71 9.56 2.72
C HIS A 595 12.69 10.62 2.22
N GLN A 596 13.97 10.26 2.13
CA GLN A 596 15.03 11.15 1.71
C GLN A 596 15.80 10.53 0.54
N ILE A 597 16.01 11.34 -0.51
CA ILE A 597 16.85 10.95 -1.64
C ILE A 597 17.83 12.06 -1.98
N ARG A 598 19.12 11.71 -2.07
CA ARG A 598 20.20 12.68 -2.27
C ARG A 598 21.25 12.18 -3.26
N ASN A 599 21.81 13.12 -4.04
CA ASN A 599 22.97 12.87 -4.91
C ASN A 599 22.77 11.67 -5.84
N SER A 600 21.53 11.38 -6.24
CA SER A 600 21.16 10.21 -7.01
C SER A 600 20.80 10.58 -8.45
N LYS A 601 20.86 9.60 -9.35
CA LYS A 601 20.68 9.84 -10.78
C LYS A 601 19.66 8.89 -11.39
N ALA A 602 18.63 9.41 -12.11
CA ALA A 602 17.65 8.64 -12.86
C ALA A 602 17.81 8.93 -14.35
N VAL A 603 18.11 7.90 -15.16
CA VAL A 603 18.46 8.09 -16.57
C VAL A 603 17.71 7.10 -17.46
N GLY A 604 16.96 7.60 -18.43
CA GLY A 604 16.38 6.78 -19.51
C GLY A 604 15.35 5.75 -19.04
N ASN A 605 14.76 5.90 -17.85
CA ASN A 605 13.70 5.01 -17.40
C ASN A 605 12.43 5.24 -18.23
N HIS A 606 11.63 4.21 -18.43
CA HIS A 606 10.53 4.28 -19.40
C HIS A 606 9.28 4.97 -18.86
N LEU A 607 9.21 5.28 -17.57
CA LEU A 607 8.22 6.18 -16.99
C LEU A 607 8.91 7.40 -16.38
N ASP A 608 8.88 7.54 -15.06
CA ASP A 608 9.38 8.71 -14.36
C ASP A 608 10.80 8.52 -13.85
N GLY A 609 11.57 9.61 -13.78
CA GLY A 609 12.86 9.59 -13.11
C GLY A 609 12.68 9.49 -11.60
N PHE A 610 12.00 10.48 -11.01
CA PHE A 610 11.67 10.54 -9.59
C PHE A 610 10.18 10.83 -9.43
N THR A 611 9.49 10.00 -8.64
CA THR A 611 8.06 10.17 -8.37
C THR A 611 7.72 10.01 -6.89
N ASP A 612 6.80 10.85 -6.40
CA ASP A 612 6.21 10.69 -5.06
C ASP A 612 5.35 9.42 -4.97
N ASN A 613 4.85 8.95 -6.08
CA ASN A 613 3.88 7.85 -6.16
C ASN A 613 2.75 7.97 -5.13
N PHE A 614 2.13 9.15 -5.06
CA PHE A 614 1.05 9.49 -4.11
C PHE A 614 1.46 9.45 -2.62
N ASN A 615 2.73 9.67 -2.31
CA ASN A 615 3.18 9.90 -0.94
C ASN A 615 3.04 11.39 -0.61
N PRO A 616 2.11 11.79 0.27
CA PRO A 616 1.91 13.19 0.63
C PRO A 616 2.84 13.65 1.77
N GLY A 617 3.81 12.81 2.15
CA GLY A 617 4.76 13.13 3.21
C GLY A 617 5.77 14.19 2.78
N ARG A 618 6.47 14.77 3.77
CA ARG A 618 7.51 15.77 3.55
C ARG A 618 8.80 15.12 3.02
N LEU A 619 8.77 14.69 1.76
CA LEU A 619 9.92 14.12 1.06
C LEU A 619 11.09 15.12 1.02
N LEU A 620 12.33 14.64 1.16
CA LEU A 620 13.53 15.43 0.98
C LEU A 620 14.26 14.97 -0.29
N VAL A 621 14.31 15.84 -1.30
CA VAL A 621 14.84 15.54 -2.63
C VAL A 621 15.98 16.53 -2.92
N GLU A 622 17.24 16.11 -2.75
CA GLU A 622 18.40 17.01 -2.77
C GLU A 622 19.48 16.56 -3.75
N ASN A 623 19.96 17.49 -4.59
CA ASN A 623 21.10 17.31 -5.49
C ASN A 623 20.98 16.12 -6.44
N ASN A 624 19.77 15.79 -6.87
CA ASN A 624 19.53 14.67 -7.78
C ASN A 624 19.55 15.14 -9.24
N ILE A 625 19.87 14.22 -10.14
CA ILE A 625 19.88 14.45 -11.58
C ILE A 625 18.88 13.49 -12.24
N ALA A 626 17.97 14.03 -13.04
CA ALA A 626 17.09 13.25 -13.89
C ALA A 626 17.34 13.59 -15.37
N ALA A 627 17.61 12.58 -16.18
CA ALA A 627 17.96 12.74 -17.57
C ALA A 627 17.19 11.79 -18.47
N ASP A 628 16.52 12.30 -19.50
CA ASP A 628 15.90 11.53 -20.59
C ASP A 628 14.93 10.41 -20.14
N ASN A 629 14.28 10.53 -18.99
CA ASN A 629 13.21 9.61 -18.62
C ASN A 629 12.00 9.88 -19.53
N GLN A 630 11.32 8.82 -19.97
CA GLN A 630 10.39 8.95 -21.12
C GLN A 630 9.12 9.72 -20.78
N ARG A 631 8.67 9.71 -19.52
CA ARG A 631 7.51 10.48 -19.06
C ARG A 631 7.98 11.77 -18.36
N PHE A 632 8.01 11.79 -17.05
CA PHE A 632 8.53 12.92 -16.28
C PHE A 632 9.95 12.63 -15.80
N ASN A 633 10.83 13.64 -15.79
CA ASN A 633 12.06 13.52 -15.01
C ASN A 633 11.76 13.65 -13.52
N PHE A 634 10.87 14.58 -13.14
CA PHE A 634 10.36 14.75 -11.77
C PHE A 634 8.85 14.92 -11.79
N ILE A 635 8.15 14.11 -10.99
CA ILE A 635 6.71 14.28 -10.75
C ILE A 635 6.43 14.17 -9.24
N PHE A 636 6.04 15.31 -8.65
CA PHE A 636 5.70 15.43 -7.23
C PHE A 636 4.43 16.26 -7.09
N ARG A 637 3.38 15.63 -6.60
CA ARG A 637 2.04 16.19 -6.51
C ARG A 637 1.90 17.07 -5.26
N PRO A 638 0.93 18.01 -5.25
CA PRO A 638 0.64 18.77 -4.04
C PRO A 638 0.19 17.83 -2.93
N SER A 639 0.68 18.04 -1.70
CA SER A 639 0.15 17.30 -0.56
C SER A 639 -1.33 17.65 -0.35
N PRO A 640 -2.22 16.64 -0.27
CA PRO A 640 -3.65 16.88 -0.03
C PRO A 640 -3.95 17.32 1.40
N TYR A 641 -2.98 17.26 2.31
CA TYR A 641 -3.11 17.72 3.70
C TYR A 641 -2.92 19.24 3.85
N GLY A 642 -2.72 19.97 2.75
CA GLY A 642 -3.03 21.39 2.62
C GLY A 642 -2.04 22.39 3.21
N ASP A 643 -0.99 21.97 3.90
CA ASP A 643 -0.04 22.86 4.57
C ASP A 643 1.34 22.84 3.88
N ALA A 644 1.93 24.00 3.66
CA ALA A 644 3.29 24.11 3.10
C ALA A 644 4.36 23.35 3.92
N SER A 645 4.13 23.17 5.23
CA SER A 645 5.02 22.37 6.10
C SER A 645 5.01 20.87 5.78
N THR A 646 3.96 20.38 5.16
CA THR A 646 3.82 18.96 4.77
C THR A 646 4.30 18.70 3.35
N GLN A 647 4.57 19.73 2.56
CA GLN A 647 5.06 19.61 1.19
C GLN A 647 6.51 19.10 1.14
N GLY A 648 6.85 18.38 0.08
CA GLY A 648 8.22 17.99 -0.22
C GLY A 648 9.19 19.18 -0.27
N VAL A 649 10.45 18.95 0.03
CA VAL A 649 11.53 19.93 0.01
C VAL A 649 12.52 19.56 -1.10
N PHE A 650 12.75 20.50 -2.01
CA PHE A 650 13.58 20.31 -3.21
C PHE A 650 14.73 21.30 -3.23
N ARG A 651 15.98 20.81 -3.38
CA ARG A 651 17.21 21.62 -3.43
C ARG A 651 18.21 21.03 -4.40
N GLY A 652 18.80 21.87 -5.24
CA GLY A 652 19.92 21.50 -6.10
C GLY A 652 19.62 20.44 -7.16
N ASN A 653 18.35 20.10 -7.42
CA ASN A 653 18.00 19.08 -8.39
C ASN A 653 18.12 19.62 -9.83
N LYS A 654 18.50 18.74 -10.76
CA LYS A 654 18.65 19.09 -12.18
C LYS A 654 17.88 18.11 -13.05
N SER A 655 16.95 18.64 -13.83
CA SER A 655 16.21 17.93 -14.86
C SER A 655 16.73 18.34 -16.22
N VAL A 656 17.19 17.38 -17.03
CA VAL A 656 17.75 17.64 -18.36
C VAL A 656 17.18 16.67 -19.40
N ARG A 657 17.19 17.10 -20.66
CA ARG A 657 16.82 16.26 -21.81
C ARG A 657 17.77 16.51 -22.97
N SER A 658 18.17 15.44 -23.64
CA SER A 658 18.97 15.49 -24.88
C SER A 658 18.15 15.94 -26.09
N ALA A 659 16.83 15.73 -26.04
CA ALA A 659 15.84 16.15 -27.04
C ALA A 659 14.54 16.59 -26.34
N PRO A 660 13.67 17.40 -27.01
CA PRO A 660 12.39 17.77 -26.44
C PRO A 660 11.57 16.53 -26.03
N GLY A 661 11.17 16.48 -24.77
CA GLY A 661 10.32 15.42 -24.23
C GLY A 661 8.84 15.75 -24.38
N ARG A 662 8.00 14.73 -24.18
CA ARG A 662 6.54 14.86 -24.26
C ARG A 662 5.95 15.69 -23.11
N TYR A 663 6.58 15.62 -21.93
CA TYR A 663 6.06 16.26 -20.73
C TYR A 663 7.11 17.14 -20.06
N ASP A 664 6.66 18.28 -19.56
CA ASP A 664 7.40 19.11 -18.62
C ASP A 664 7.33 18.46 -17.22
N ASP A 665 8.27 18.80 -16.34
CA ASP A 665 8.24 18.31 -14.96
C ASP A 665 7.04 18.88 -14.19
N ALA A 666 6.44 18.05 -13.35
CA ALA A 666 5.32 18.41 -12.49
C ALA A 666 5.75 18.38 -11.02
N VAL A 667 6.31 19.47 -10.51
CA VAL A 667 6.81 19.54 -9.13
C VAL A 667 6.12 20.65 -8.36
N ILE A 668 5.45 20.25 -7.27
CA ILE A 668 4.81 21.15 -6.31
C ILE A 668 5.40 20.87 -4.92
N GLY A 669 5.88 21.93 -4.25
CA GLY A 669 6.50 21.82 -2.93
C GLY A 669 7.34 23.04 -2.59
N ASN A 670 8.19 22.90 -1.58
CA ASN A 670 9.15 23.91 -1.16
C ASN A 670 10.38 23.85 -2.08
N ILE A 671 10.37 24.62 -3.15
CA ILE A 671 11.38 24.63 -4.21
C ILE A 671 12.19 25.91 -4.09
N ASP A 672 13.50 25.82 -3.88
CA ASP A 672 14.40 26.97 -3.94
C ASP A 672 14.95 27.18 -5.36
N ASN A 673 15.66 28.28 -5.57
CA ASN A 673 16.20 28.66 -6.87
C ASN A 673 17.43 27.85 -7.31
N THR A 674 17.89 26.90 -6.53
CA THR A 674 18.98 25.99 -6.90
C THR A 674 18.49 24.80 -7.74
N ASN A 675 17.16 24.60 -7.84
CA ASN A 675 16.58 23.55 -8.66
C ASN A 675 16.36 24.02 -10.10
N TYR A 676 16.58 23.12 -11.06
CA TYR A 676 16.29 23.29 -12.46
C TYR A 676 15.37 22.18 -12.94
N PHE A 677 14.16 22.55 -13.32
CA PHE A 677 13.15 21.63 -13.85
C PHE A 677 12.79 21.96 -15.30
N ILE A 678 12.33 20.98 -16.05
CA ILE A 678 11.85 21.20 -17.42
C ILE A 678 10.54 22.00 -17.36
N ARG A 679 10.55 23.17 -18.02
CA ARG A 679 9.39 24.03 -18.24
C ARG A 679 9.44 24.51 -19.69
N GLN A 680 8.35 24.27 -20.45
CA GLN A 680 8.28 24.59 -21.88
C GLN A 680 9.49 24.04 -22.67
N GLY A 681 9.87 22.79 -22.33
CA GLY A 681 10.98 22.07 -22.95
C GLY A 681 12.39 22.51 -22.55
N LYS A 682 12.54 23.45 -21.62
CA LYS A 682 13.83 23.98 -21.16
C LYS A 682 14.06 23.71 -19.67
N SER A 683 15.31 23.45 -19.31
CA SER A 683 15.73 23.29 -17.91
C SER A 683 15.91 24.68 -17.27
N VAL A 684 14.96 25.10 -16.43
CA VAL A 684 14.93 26.43 -15.82
C VAL A 684 14.72 26.38 -14.32
N ASN A 685 15.27 27.36 -13.59
CA ASN A 685 15.00 27.50 -12.17
C ASN A 685 13.73 28.35 -11.90
N SER A 686 13.40 28.56 -10.63
CA SER A 686 12.23 29.35 -10.21
C SER A 686 12.25 30.80 -10.64
N GLU A 687 13.42 31.36 -10.97
CA GLU A 687 13.62 32.73 -11.47
C GLU A 687 13.62 32.79 -13.02
N GLY A 688 13.41 31.66 -13.72
CA GLY A 688 13.43 31.56 -15.18
C GLY A 688 14.83 31.50 -15.80
N LYS A 689 15.90 31.36 -14.98
CA LYS A 689 17.26 31.21 -15.48
C LYS A 689 17.45 29.79 -16.02
N GLU A 690 17.95 29.68 -17.27
CA GLU A 690 18.26 28.37 -17.88
C GLU A 690 19.53 27.76 -17.27
N LEU A 691 19.57 26.44 -17.19
CA LEU A 691 20.76 25.70 -16.78
C LEU A 691 21.86 25.86 -17.85
N GLU A 692 23.07 26.13 -17.42
CA GLU A 692 24.22 26.32 -18.33
C GLU A 692 24.51 25.05 -19.14
N SER A 693 24.84 25.22 -20.44
CA SER A 693 25.07 24.11 -21.39
C SER A 693 26.09 23.09 -20.87
N ALA A 694 27.19 23.57 -20.25
CA ALA A 694 28.18 22.66 -19.65
C ALA A 694 27.60 21.79 -18.53
N ALA A 695 26.67 22.33 -17.73
CA ALA A 695 25.97 21.57 -16.68
C ALA A 695 24.95 20.57 -17.27
N VAL A 696 24.30 20.92 -18.38
CA VAL A 696 23.42 20.00 -19.14
C VAL A 696 24.22 18.83 -19.67
N GLU A 697 25.35 19.07 -20.35
CA GLU A 697 26.23 18.02 -20.86
C GLU A 697 26.77 17.10 -19.76
N ALA A 698 27.16 17.67 -18.62
CA ALA A 698 27.62 16.90 -17.47
C ALA A 698 26.52 16.03 -16.84
N ALA A 699 25.26 16.50 -16.86
CA ALA A 699 24.12 15.76 -16.34
C ALA A 699 23.69 14.60 -17.25
N LEU A 700 23.88 14.75 -18.59
CA LEU A 700 23.57 13.72 -19.58
C LEU A 700 24.63 12.60 -19.62
N LYS A 701 25.87 12.84 -19.19
CA LYS A 701 26.92 11.81 -19.03
C LYS A 701 26.69 10.98 -17.76
#